data_6ab2e2720fa9a2069d26da4010b4defd
#
_entry.id   6ab2e2720fa9a2069d26da4010b4defd
#
_cell.length_a   1.000
_cell.length_b   1.000
_cell.length_c   1.000
_cell.angle_alpha   90.00
_cell.angle_beta   90.00
_cell.angle_gamma   90.00
#
_symmetry.space_group_name_H-M   'P 1'
#
loop_
_entity.id
_entity.type
_entity.pdbx_description
1 polymer ?
#
loop_
_entity_poly.entity_id
_entity_poly.type
_entity_poly.pdbx_seq_one_letter_code
_entity_poly.pdbx_strand_id
1 'polypeptide(L)'
;MRDLAKVKTDQPMKTMRRYLIPAMVVTMPLTGLAATIPVQDLPAGKTVDFNADVLPFLSDNCISCHSKSTRKAGLNLETPKDILKGGDSGTSVVPGKATESLLLKVSNHEEEDTAMPPKDNKVKAKNLTPEQLGVLKRWIDDGAKEGRAFVRELKWQPLPAHLRAILAVATTQDGRFVACSRGNQVFVYDTTTGVQVFRGEAHADQVQSLAFSPDGKFLVSGGFREMKVWKREFGAPVQATGLPVGLSATSASGAWVATAGEGGVKVRAVGKGDEGMKTVEFAGAISRMAWSDDGATLAVAGADKKLVLWNRAESKVLVTIELPHVVSALVWSLDGKAVLTAGGDAIVRQYDGVSGAAGLERKGHPSEAISLARAGDRVVAGCKDGSVWVWQAAGDQPAVKAKVATAAVAVAVSPAGGRIAAGLADGAFVLMDGAGKVVGTGKGDPDAVAAWEAGVRRQEIADFDVAYRKEQLAEADKLAGAAKERVKKATEAVPNRVKELEAKVKALADAQPGVAPAEKVQADADAALKESEKAVQKAEADHKAAEEAFAKLKADAAAAKEAVDESAKKVSELAKAMEGAKAAFKAKETALKSATDALEAAKKKVMTAKTDVERAENAKKLAESEIELAKTEEKTTAEAAVKAKADLTAQDAEKAKVVAEVEVLKKASEAASPVTTLHLSGDQGWLVVGHANGLVQVRGAANGGVVAAFGSRKEKAAIHFARFADNRVTVSAEDGVGWSYPTESKWVLAKTIGSVKAVEPFKDRVLASAFSRDGGLLAVGGGDPSRDGDVLIWKTTALDAAPRRAAAVHSDTVLSLSFSPDGKKLVTGGADKTARVVDVESLKVERTLEGHTHHVLGVAWSPDGRGIVTGGGDNAVKIWDALTGVRKKNVDGVDKEITSVQYLGSGGQFVAASGDGKVRVIGSANGTAAKTMAEGTDFVHALATPASGRSVFAGGQDGILRVWNPADGAKVAEFRETP
;
A
#
# COMPACT_ATOMS: atom_id res chain seq x y z
N MET A 1 32.98 -30.62 -28.80
CA MET A 1 32.92 -32.08 -29.11
C MET A 1 31.44 -32.42 -28.93
N ARG A 2 30.78 -32.50 -30.08
CA ARG A 2 30.24 -33.70 -30.75
C ARG A 2 29.21 -34.42 -29.90
N ASP A 3 28.04 -34.81 -30.35
CA ASP A 3 27.33 -34.88 -31.62
C ASP A 3 25.88 -35.29 -31.30
N LEU A 4 24.94 -34.73 -32.03
CA LEU A 4 23.94 -35.38 -32.90
C LEU A 4 23.22 -36.66 -32.44
N ALA A 5 21.88 -36.69 -32.48
CA ALA A 5 21.04 -37.32 -33.52
C ALA A 5 19.59 -37.39 -33.04
N LYS A 6 18.68 -36.77 -33.69
CA LYS A 6 17.66 -37.25 -34.68
C LYS A 6 17.22 -38.70 -34.53
N VAL A 7 15.94 -38.94 -34.28
CA VAL A 7 15.13 -39.93 -35.02
C VAL A 7 13.68 -39.48 -35.11
N LYS A 8 13.16 -39.62 -36.32
CA LYS A 8 11.82 -39.48 -36.86
C LYS A 8 10.95 -40.72 -36.63
N THR A 9 9.69 -40.52 -37.03
CA THR A 9 8.70 -41.50 -37.59
C THR A 9 7.82 -42.16 -36.50
N ASP A 10 6.55 -42.41 -36.64
CA ASP A 10 5.72 -42.75 -37.81
C ASP A 10 4.24 -42.52 -37.53
N GLN A 11 3.53 -42.21 -38.60
CA GLN A 11 2.05 -42.33 -38.70
C GLN A 11 1.64 -43.81 -38.92
N PRO A 12 0.36 -44.14 -38.83
CA PRO A 12 -0.24 -44.67 -40.04
C PRO A 12 -1.62 -44.15 -40.42
N MET A 13 -1.76 -43.94 -41.72
CA MET A 13 -3.01 -43.84 -42.48
C MET A 13 -3.75 -45.16 -42.54
N LYS A 14 -5.09 -45.10 -42.63
CA LYS A 14 -6.03 -45.99 -43.43
C LYS A 14 -7.44 -45.47 -43.17
N THR A 15 -8.36 -45.32 -44.03
CA THR A 15 -8.65 -45.89 -45.37
C THR A 15 -9.71 -45.04 -46.09
N MET A 16 -9.51 -44.86 -47.38
CA MET A 16 -10.47 -44.35 -48.35
C MET A 16 -11.67 -45.27 -48.52
N ARG A 17 -12.88 -44.69 -48.66
CA ARG A 17 -13.94 -45.30 -49.48
C ARG A 17 -14.61 -44.27 -50.37
N ARG A 18 -14.45 -44.51 -51.65
CA ARG A 18 -15.12 -43.85 -52.79
C ARG A 18 -16.59 -44.20 -52.77
N TYR A 19 -17.49 -43.27 -53.11
CA TYR A 19 -18.56 -43.51 -54.09
C TYR A 19 -19.08 -42.17 -54.70
N LEU A 20 -18.92 -42.09 -56.01
CA LEU A 20 -19.79 -41.58 -57.08
C LEU A 20 -20.44 -40.18 -56.97
N ILE A 21 -20.00 -39.39 -57.94
CA ILE A 21 -20.63 -38.16 -58.45
C ILE A 21 -21.83 -38.59 -59.33
N PRO A 22 -22.92 -37.81 -59.37
CA PRO A 22 -23.26 -37.19 -60.64
C PRO A 22 -23.75 -35.74 -60.56
N ALA A 23 -23.39 -35.04 -61.66
CA ALA A 23 -24.08 -33.94 -62.33
C ALA A 23 -24.17 -32.53 -61.68
N MET A 24 -23.33 -31.74 -62.17
CA MET A 24 -23.32 -30.34 -62.54
C MET A 24 -24.70 -29.67 -62.63
N VAL A 25 -24.94 -28.70 -61.70
CA VAL A 25 -25.77 -27.54 -62.03
C VAL A 25 -24.97 -26.32 -61.66
N VAL A 26 -24.65 -25.55 -62.66
CA VAL A 26 -24.01 -24.20 -62.52
C VAL A 26 -25.09 -23.30 -61.99
N THR A 27 -24.90 -22.84 -60.70
CA THR A 27 -25.57 -21.64 -60.18
C THR A 27 -24.50 -20.64 -59.79
N MET A 28 -24.57 -19.46 -60.37
CA MET A 28 -23.77 -18.27 -60.04
C MET A 28 -23.80 -18.00 -58.54
N PRO A 29 -22.71 -17.51 -57.93
CA PRO A 29 -22.78 -17.05 -56.55
C PRO A 29 -23.61 -15.76 -56.50
N LEU A 30 -24.79 -15.83 -55.87
CA LEU A 30 -25.39 -14.65 -55.29
C LEU A 30 -24.42 -14.12 -54.22
N THR A 31 -23.94 -12.92 -54.41
CA THR A 31 -23.31 -12.11 -53.38
C THR A 31 -24.12 -12.19 -52.08
N GLY A 32 -23.50 -12.70 -51.01
CA GLY A 32 -24.17 -12.89 -49.72
C GLY A 32 -24.60 -11.57 -49.10
N LEU A 33 -25.88 -11.30 -49.14
CA LEU A 33 -26.50 -10.39 -48.18
C LEU A 33 -26.33 -10.99 -46.78
N ALA A 34 -25.70 -10.27 -45.89
CA ALA A 34 -25.66 -10.67 -44.48
C ALA A 34 -27.12 -10.83 -43.98
N ALA A 35 -27.47 -12.04 -43.51
CA ALA A 35 -28.84 -12.29 -43.08
C ALA A 35 -29.13 -11.52 -41.79
N THR A 36 -30.07 -10.57 -41.86
CA THR A 36 -30.63 -9.88 -40.68
C THR A 36 -31.10 -10.90 -39.65
N ILE A 37 -30.70 -10.73 -38.40
CA ILE A 37 -31.11 -11.63 -37.31
C ILE A 37 -32.57 -11.32 -37.00
N PRO A 38 -33.50 -12.31 -37.07
CA PRO A 38 -34.90 -12.07 -36.76
C PRO A 38 -35.11 -11.73 -35.29
N VAL A 39 -35.96 -10.76 -35.01
CA VAL A 39 -36.35 -10.36 -33.66
C VAL A 39 -37.58 -11.18 -33.26
N GLN A 40 -37.48 -12.02 -32.22
CA GLN A 40 -38.57 -12.84 -31.74
C GLN A 40 -39.42 -12.06 -30.75
N ASP A 41 -40.65 -11.74 -31.09
CA ASP A 41 -41.55 -11.03 -30.18
C ASP A 41 -41.85 -11.83 -28.91
N LEU A 42 -41.85 -11.18 -27.75
CA LEU A 42 -42.17 -11.77 -26.47
C LEU A 42 -43.71 -11.90 -26.30
N PRO A 43 -44.18 -12.90 -25.52
CA PRO A 43 -45.59 -13.02 -25.19
C PRO A 43 -46.18 -11.73 -24.63
N ALA A 44 -47.43 -11.44 -24.97
CA ALA A 44 -48.16 -10.28 -24.45
C ALA A 44 -48.21 -10.33 -22.92
N GLY A 45 -47.90 -9.18 -22.27
CA GLY A 45 -47.92 -9.05 -20.80
C GLY A 45 -46.63 -9.42 -20.08
N LYS A 46 -45.58 -9.91 -20.77
CA LYS A 46 -44.28 -10.12 -20.14
C LYS A 46 -43.60 -8.75 -19.93
N THR A 47 -43.34 -8.39 -18.68
CA THR A 47 -42.53 -7.19 -18.32
C THR A 47 -41.07 -7.54 -18.40
N VAL A 48 -40.27 -6.61 -18.89
CA VAL A 48 -38.80 -6.73 -18.98
C VAL A 48 -38.15 -5.77 -18.02
N ASP A 49 -37.23 -6.28 -17.18
CA ASP A 49 -36.42 -5.51 -16.27
C ASP A 49 -35.02 -5.33 -16.85
N PHE A 50 -34.47 -4.10 -16.84
CA PHE A 50 -33.15 -3.86 -17.41
C PHE A 50 -32.06 -4.69 -16.75
N ASN A 51 -32.01 -4.70 -15.42
CA ASN A 51 -30.94 -5.34 -14.68
C ASN A 51 -31.04 -6.89 -14.71
N ALA A 52 -32.25 -7.41 -14.71
CA ALA A 52 -32.48 -8.84 -14.71
C ALA A 52 -32.44 -9.48 -16.10
N ASP A 53 -32.96 -8.78 -17.12
CA ASP A 53 -33.21 -9.38 -18.42
C ASP A 53 -32.33 -8.82 -19.54
N VAL A 54 -31.97 -7.53 -19.51
CA VAL A 54 -31.21 -6.84 -20.58
C VAL A 54 -29.72 -6.77 -20.27
N LEU A 55 -29.35 -6.33 -19.09
CA LEU A 55 -27.95 -6.12 -18.71
C LEU A 55 -27.08 -7.39 -18.80
N PRO A 56 -27.57 -8.61 -18.50
CA PRO A 56 -26.74 -9.81 -18.61
C PRO A 56 -26.19 -10.05 -19.99
N PHE A 57 -27.02 -10.01 -21.05
CA PHE A 57 -26.51 -10.23 -22.40
C PHE A 57 -25.76 -9.04 -22.98
N LEU A 58 -26.04 -7.80 -22.53
CA LEU A 58 -25.18 -6.64 -22.84
C LEU A 58 -23.78 -6.80 -22.19
N SER A 59 -23.73 -7.31 -20.96
CA SER A 59 -22.48 -7.59 -20.25
C SER A 59 -21.64 -8.64 -21.00
N ASP A 60 -22.27 -9.69 -21.46
CA ASP A 60 -21.57 -10.79 -22.12
C ASP A 60 -21.05 -10.43 -23.52
N ASN A 61 -21.73 -9.50 -24.24
CA ASN A 61 -21.48 -9.29 -25.66
C ASN A 61 -21.15 -7.83 -26.07
N CYS A 62 -21.46 -6.81 -25.26
CA CYS A 62 -21.39 -5.42 -25.65
C CYS A 62 -20.52 -4.56 -24.73
N ILE A 63 -20.63 -4.73 -23.40
CA ILE A 63 -20.00 -3.85 -22.39
C ILE A 63 -18.48 -3.91 -22.44
N SER A 64 -17.86 -5.01 -22.87
CA SER A 64 -16.40 -5.08 -23.05
C SER A 64 -15.84 -3.98 -23.97
N CYS A 65 -16.66 -3.46 -24.89
CA CYS A 65 -16.31 -2.37 -25.78
C CYS A 65 -17.05 -1.06 -25.49
N HIS A 66 -18.26 -1.14 -24.91
CA HIS A 66 -19.15 -0.02 -24.65
C HIS A 66 -19.44 0.14 -23.16
N SER A 67 -18.40 0.37 -22.36
CA SER A 67 -18.46 0.61 -20.93
C SER A 67 -17.99 2.00 -20.58
N LYS A 68 -18.14 2.39 -19.32
CA LYS A 68 -17.61 3.64 -18.77
C LYS A 68 -16.09 3.76 -19.00
N SER A 69 -15.35 2.67 -18.97
CA SER A 69 -13.90 2.62 -19.12
C SER A 69 -13.42 2.54 -20.59
N THR A 70 -14.19 1.92 -21.48
CA THR A 70 -13.72 1.64 -22.85
C THR A 70 -14.44 2.45 -23.94
N ARG A 71 -15.58 3.03 -23.69
CA ARG A 71 -16.42 3.93 -24.52
C ARG A 71 -16.10 3.99 -26.02
N LYS A 72 -16.10 2.87 -26.73
CA LYS A 72 -15.95 2.91 -28.18
C LYS A 72 -17.12 3.68 -28.79
N ALA A 73 -16.83 4.56 -29.74
CA ALA A 73 -17.78 5.51 -30.32
C ALA A 73 -18.55 6.33 -29.29
N GLY A 74 -17.92 6.68 -28.17
CA GLY A 74 -18.52 7.47 -27.10
C GLY A 74 -19.67 6.82 -26.33
N LEU A 75 -20.05 5.56 -26.66
CA LEU A 75 -21.24 4.89 -26.14
C LEU A 75 -20.91 4.09 -24.87
N ASN A 76 -21.78 4.22 -23.85
CA ASN A 76 -21.76 3.39 -22.66
C ASN A 76 -23.11 2.66 -22.50
N LEU A 77 -23.07 1.33 -22.39
CA LEU A 77 -24.27 0.46 -22.31
C LEU A 77 -24.51 -0.12 -20.91
N GLU A 78 -23.83 0.39 -19.88
CA GLU A 78 -23.93 -0.14 -18.50
C GLU A 78 -25.21 0.27 -17.79
N THR A 79 -25.76 1.44 -18.10
CA THR A 79 -26.98 1.94 -17.46
C THR A 79 -27.98 2.48 -18.48
N PRO A 80 -29.30 2.36 -18.23
CA PRO A 80 -30.30 3.00 -19.09
C PRO A 80 -30.06 4.48 -19.34
N LYS A 81 -29.64 5.22 -18.31
CA LYS A 81 -29.29 6.65 -18.40
C LYS A 81 -28.18 6.91 -19.42
N ASP A 82 -27.11 6.11 -19.40
CA ASP A 82 -26.00 6.26 -20.31
C ASP A 82 -26.38 5.79 -21.74
N ILE A 83 -27.19 4.73 -21.85
CA ILE A 83 -27.71 4.25 -23.14
C ILE A 83 -28.55 5.34 -23.79
N LEU A 84 -29.45 5.97 -23.04
CA LEU A 84 -30.29 7.07 -23.54
C LEU A 84 -29.51 8.32 -23.93
N LYS A 85 -28.33 8.53 -23.30
CA LYS A 85 -27.43 9.61 -23.69
C LYS A 85 -26.87 9.42 -25.10
N GLY A 86 -26.71 8.18 -25.53
CA GLY A 86 -26.11 7.82 -26.82
C GLY A 86 -24.59 7.98 -26.88
N GLY A 87 -24.05 7.91 -28.09
CA GLY A 87 -22.63 8.02 -28.39
C GLY A 87 -22.34 9.00 -29.53
N ASP A 88 -21.18 8.83 -30.17
CA ASP A 88 -20.71 9.71 -31.26
C ASP A 88 -21.64 9.67 -32.49
N SER A 89 -22.38 8.55 -32.67
CA SER A 89 -23.40 8.40 -33.74
C SER A 89 -24.77 8.95 -33.37
N GLY A 90 -24.90 9.62 -32.23
CA GLY A 90 -26.14 10.20 -31.73
C GLY A 90 -26.90 9.28 -30.77
N THR A 91 -28.24 9.43 -30.72
CA THR A 91 -29.10 8.70 -29.80
C THR A 91 -29.15 7.21 -30.10
N SER A 92 -28.74 6.37 -29.16
CA SER A 92 -28.69 4.91 -29.36
C SER A 92 -30.07 4.24 -29.20
N VAL A 93 -30.94 4.78 -28.38
CA VAL A 93 -32.29 4.26 -28.07
C VAL A 93 -33.30 5.39 -28.07
N VAL A 94 -34.41 5.18 -28.75
CA VAL A 94 -35.60 6.07 -28.72
C VAL A 94 -36.67 5.38 -27.86
N PRO A 95 -36.93 5.83 -26.64
CA PRO A 95 -37.90 5.20 -25.74
C PRO A 95 -39.28 5.05 -26.37
N GLY A 96 -39.89 3.87 -26.28
CA GLY A 96 -41.19 3.56 -26.87
C GLY A 96 -41.16 3.25 -28.36
N LYS A 97 -39.94 3.26 -29.00
CA LYS A 97 -39.81 3.11 -30.45
C LYS A 97 -38.60 2.23 -30.78
N ALA A 98 -38.69 0.94 -30.54
CA ALA A 98 -37.59 0.01 -30.72
C ALA A 98 -37.09 -0.02 -32.17
N THR A 99 -38.00 0.00 -33.15
CA THR A 99 -37.65 -0.04 -34.60
C THR A 99 -36.94 1.23 -35.11
N GLU A 100 -37.06 2.35 -34.38
CA GLU A 100 -36.34 3.58 -34.66
C GLU A 100 -34.98 3.63 -33.94
N SER A 101 -34.73 2.73 -32.98
CA SER A 101 -33.59 2.72 -32.09
C SER A 101 -32.35 2.11 -32.73
N LEU A 102 -31.24 2.87 -32.83
CA LEU A 102 -29.99 2.45 -33.46
C LEU A 102 -29.44 1.17 -32.79
N LEU A 103 -29.51 1.06 -31.46
CA LEU A 103 -29.03 -0.09 -30.72
C LEU A 103 -29.67 -1.41 -31.17
N LEU A 104 -30.96 -1.42 -31.47
CA LEU A 104 -31.64 -2.61 -31.99
C LEU A 104 -31.20 -2.90 -33.40
N LYS A 105 -31.13 -1.90 -34.31
CA LYS A 105 -30.77 -2.03 -35.73
C LYS A 105 -29.38 -2.59 -35.91
N VAL A 106 -28.40 -2.09 -35.15
CA VAL A 106 -27.03 -2.62 -35.24
C VAL A 106 -26.89 -4.00 -34.63
N SER A 107 -27.71 -4.32 -33.61
CA SER A 107 -27.66 -5.63 -32.93
C SER A 107 -28.36 -6.73 -33.71
N ASN A 108 -29.38 -6.41 -34.56
CA ASN A 108 -30.05 -7.38 -35.43
C ASN A 108 -29.43 -7.43 -36.85
N HIS A 109 -28.33 -6.69 -37.06
CA HIS A 109 -27.62 -6.62 -38.35
C HIS A 109 -28.50 -6.13 -39.51
N GLU A 110 -29.37 -5.15 -39.28
CA GLU A 110 -30.18 -4.54 -40.29
C GLU A 110 -29.33 -3.80 -41.33
N GLU A 111 -28.20 -3.25 -40.91
CA GLU A 111 -27.17 -2.62 -41.74
C GLU A 111 -25.85 -3.36 -41.59
N GLU A 112 -25.30 -3.91 -42.66
CA GLU A 112 -24.09 -4.75 -42.64
C GLU A 112 -22.85 -3.99 -42.12
N ASP A 113 -22.67 -2.75 -42.55
CA ASP A 113 -21.51 -1.91 -42.23
C ASP A 113 -21.46 -1.46 -40.76
N THR A 114 -22.60 -1.45 -40.08
CA THR A 114 -22.70 -1.02 -38.67
C THR A 114 -23.05 -2.15 -37.70
N ALA A 115 -23.08 -3.40 -38.21
CA ALA A 115 -23.48 -4.58 -37.43
C ALA A 115 -22.61 -4.76 -36.13
N MET A 116 -23.27 -4.98 -34.99
CA MET A 116 -22.63 -5.20 -33.70
C MET A 116 -23.06 -6.52 -33.04
N PRO A 117 -22.12 -7.29 -32.47
CA PRO A 117 -20.68 -7.07 -32.47
C PRO A 117 -20.04 -7.31 -33.82
N PRO A 118 -18.91 -6.64 -34.15
CA PRO A 118 -18.19 -6.84 -35.42
C PRO A 118 -17.71 -8.29 -35.57
N LYS A 119 -17.68 -8.82 -36.82
CA LYS A 119 -17.24 -10.19 -37.09
C LYS A 119 -15.85 -10.52 -36.52
N ASP A 120 -14.91 -9.55 -36.58
CA ASP A 120 -13.52 -9.73 -36.17
C ASP A 120 -13.25 -9.10 -34.76
N ASN A 121 -14.17 -9.24 -33.83
CA ASN A 121 -13.98 -8.69 -32.49
C ASN A 121 -13.00 -9.52 -31.65
N LYS A 122 -12.01 -8.85 -31.05
CA LYS A 122 -10.96 -9.47 -30.22
C LYS A 122 -11.47 -10.09 -28.91
N VAL A 123 -12.64 -9.67 -28.44
CA VAL A 123 -13.23 -10.11 -27.17
C VAL A 123 -14.13 -11.34 -27.31
N LYS A 124 -14.27 -11.87 -28.53
CA LYS A 124 -15.12 -13.04 -28.87
C LYS A 124 -16.60 -12.84 -28.49
N ALA A 125 -17.08 -11.61 -28.54
CA ALA A 125 -18.48 -11.29 -28.33
C ALA A 125 -19.33 -11.98 -29.43
N LYS A 126 -20.48 -12.49 -29.04
CA LYS A 126 -21.40 -13.22 -29.92
C LYS A 126 -22.58 -12.35 -30.32
N ASN A 127 -23.15 -12.59 -31.48
CA ASN A 127 -24.40 -11.97 -31.89
C ASN A 127 -25.50 -12.28 -30.88
N LEU A 128 -26.42 -11.33 -30.69
CA LEU A 128 -27.59 -11.56 -29.85
C LEU A 128 -28.52 -12.60 -30.51
N THR A 129 -29.13 -13.44 -29.70
CA THR A 129 -30.12 -14.39 -30.21
C THR A 129 -31.43 -13.70 -30.54
N PRO A 130 -32.32 -14.32 -31.38
CA PRO A 130 -33.63 -13.77 -31.66
C PRO A 130 -34.45 -13.43 -30.40
N GLU A 131 -34.34 -14.27 -29.35
CA GLU A 131 -35.00 -14.03 -28.07
C GLU A 131 -34.42 -12.84 -27.33
N GLN A 132 -33.08 -12.69 -27.30
CA GLN A 132 -32.40 -11.54 -26.65
C GLN A 132 -32.74 -10.23 -27.38
N LEU A 133 -32.84 -10.27 -28.71
CA LEU A 133 -33.30 -9.13 -29.50
C LEU A 133 -34.75 -8.79 -29.19
N GLY A 134 -35.60 -9.79 -28.98
CA GLY A 134 -36.99 -9.59 -28.53
C GLY A 134 -37.09 -8.95 -27.14
N VAL A 135 -36.22 -9.37 -26.22
CA VAL A 135 -36.08 -8.75 -24.88
C VAL A 135 -35.65 -7.30 -24.99
N LEU A 136 -34.61 -7.03 -25.82
CA LEU A 136 -34.13 -5.67 -26.07
C LEU A 136 -35.20 -4.78 -26.68
N LYS A 137 -35.90 -5.27 -27.70
CA LYS A 137 -37.03 -4.59 -28.34
C LYS A 137 -38.10 -4.23 -27.31
N ARG A 138 -38.54 -5.20 -26.51
CA ARG A 138 -39.58 -5.02 -25.51
C ARG A 138 -39.18 -3.99 -24.46
N TRP A 139 -37.94 -4.03 -23.95
CA TRP A 139 -37.44 -3.06 -22.99
C TRP A 139 -37.48 -1.62 -23.56
N ILE A 140 -37.09 -1.47 -24.82
CA ILE A 140 -37.13 -0.17 -25.50
C ILE A 140 -38.60 0.29 -25.69
N ASP A 141 -39.49 -0.60 -26.14
CA ASP A 141 -40.90 -0.28 -26.36
C ASP A 141 -41.63 0.04 -25.04
N ASP A 142 -41.23 -0.57 -23.91
CA ASP A 142 -41.73 -0.26 -22.57
C ASP A 142 -41.13 1.03 -21.99
N GLY A 143 -40.33 1.79 -22.78
CA GLY A 143 -39.81 3.10 -22.47
C GLY A 143 -38.37 3.12 -21.95
N ALA A 144 -37.59 2.07 -22.11
CA ALA A 144 -36.17 1.96 -21.73
C ALA A 144 -35.89 2.38 -20.29
N LYS A 145 -36.74 1.92 -19.36
CA LYS A 145 -36.73 2.28 -17.94
C LYS A 145 -35.57 1.64 -17.19
N GLU A 146 -35.18 2.25 -16.07
CA GLU A 146 -34.25 1.67 -15.13
C GLU A 146 -34.84 0.39 -14.51
N GLY A 147 -34.00 -0.63 -14.35
CA GLY A 147 -34.36 -1.87 -13.70
C GLY A 147 -34.35 -1.78 -12.18
N ARG A 148 -34.98 -2.75 -11.53
CA ARG A 148 -34.91 -2.90 -10.07
C ARG A 148 -33.47 -3.22 -9.65
N ALA A 149 -33.07 -2.85 -8.45
CA ALA A 149 -31.80 -3.31 -7.92
C ALA A 149 -31.75 -4.84 -7.90
N PHE A 150 -31.00 -5.40 -8.84
CA PHE A 150 -30.89 -6.87 -8.99
C PHE A 150 -29.60 -7.35 -8.33
N VAL A 151 -29.73 -8.12 -7.28
CA VAL A 151 -28.60 -8.86 -6.71
C VAL A 151 -28.59 -10.23 -7.38
N ARG A 152 -27.60 -10.48 -8.23
CA ARG A 152 -27.39 -11.80 -8.85
C ARG A 152 -27.27 -12.84 -7.74
N GLU A 153 -28.16 -13.80 -7.71
CA GLU A 153 -28.08 -14.91 -6.77
C GLU A 153 -26.88 -15.79 -7.14
N LEU A 154 -25.83 -15.69 -6.35
CA LEU A 154 -24.62 -16.48 -6.57
C LEU A 154 -24.84 -17.87 -6.00
N LYS A 155 -24.83 -18.87 -6.86
CA LYS A 155 -24.79 -20.27 -6.44
C LYS A 155 -23.37 -20.61 -6.02
N TRP A 156 -23.11 -20.58 -4.72
CA TRP A 156 -21.83 -20.93 -4.14
C TRP A 156 -21.53 -22.42 -4.33
N GLN A 157 -20.38 -22.72 -4.86
CA GLN A 157 -19.81 -24.07 -4.83
C GLN A 157 -18.74 -24.11 -3.74
N PRO A 158 -18.66 -25.20 -2.96
CA PRO A 158 -17.58 -25.38 -2.00
C PRO A 158 -16.23 -25.25 -2.70
N LEU A 159 -15.31 -24.53 -2.10
CA LEU A 159 -13.93 -24.46 -2.61
C LEU A 159 -13.33 -25.86 -2.61
N PRO A 160 -12.63 -26.27 -3.67
CA PRO A 160 -11.93 -27.55 -3.70
C PRO A 160 -10.97 -27.67 -2.52
N ALA A 161 -10.97 -28.81 -1.82
CA ALA A 161 -10.15 -29.02 -0.63
C ALA A 161 -8.63 -28.91 -0.86
N HIS A 162 -8.19 -28.97 -2.12
CA HIS A 162 -6.79 -28.81 -2.50
C HIS A 162 -6.36 -27.34 -2.74
N LEU A 163 -7.27 -26.37 -2.70
CA LEU A 163 -6.94 -24.96 -2.81
C LEU A 163 -6.35 -24.46 -1.49
N ARG A 164 -5.01 -24.53 -1.41
CA ARG A 164 -4.22 -24.10 -0.23
C ARG A 164 -3.38 -22.85 -0.47
N ALA A 165 -3.52 -22.22 -1.65
CA ALA A 165 -2.76 -21.03 -1.98
C ALA A 165 -2.88 -19.95 -0.89
N ILE A 166 -1.75 -19.37 -0.51
CA ILE A 166 -1.69 -18.24 0.42
C ILE A 166 -1.74 -16.96 -0.42
N LEU A 167 -2.90 -16.31 -0.44
CA LEU A 167 -3.13 -15.08 -1.21
C LEU A 167 -2.85 -13.82 -0.39
N ALA A 168 -2.88 -13.92 0.94
CA ALA A 168 -2.62 -12.81 1.83
C ALA A 168 -1.75 -13.25 3.01
N VAL A 169 -0.82 -12.38 3.41
CA VAL A 169 0.04 -12.53 4.59
C VAL A 169 0.08 -11.20 5.34
N ALA A 170 0.00 -11.26 6.66
CA ALA A 170 0.18 -10.10 7.54
C ALA A 170 0.97 -10.50 8.77
N THR A 171 1.71 -9.57 9.37
CA THR A 171 2.43 -9.79 10.62
C THR A 171 2.19 -8.64 11.58
N THR A 172 2.28 -8.91 12.89
CA THR A 172 2.30 -7.87 13.91
C THR A 172 3.59 -7.05 13.82
N GLN A 173 3.58 -5.82 14.33
CA GLN A 173 4.74 -4.92 14.26
C GLN A 173 6.00 -5.50 14.93
N ASP A 174 5.82 -6.23 16.02
CA ASP A 174 6.89 -6.95 16.71
C ASP A 174 7.35 -8.23 16.02
N GLY A 175 6.63 -8.67 14.98
CA GLY A 175 6.88 -9.90 14.24
C GLY A 175 6.53 -11.19 14.98
N ARG A 176 5.86 -11.11 16.14
CA ARG A 176 5.51 -12.27 16.95
C ARG A 176 4.42 -13.13 16.33
N PHE A 177 3.37 -12.50 15.80
CA PHE A 177 2.31 -13.22 15.12
C PHE A 177 2.38 -12.97 13.62
N VAL A 178 2.23 -14.04 12.88
CA VAL A 178 2.04 -13.97 11.43
C VAL A 178 0.74 -14.68 11.06
N ALA A 179 -0.09 -13.97 10.29
CA ALA A 179 -1.32 -14.51 9.73
C ALA A 179 -1.13 -14.80 8.24
N CYS A 180 -1.71 -15.89 7.77
CA CYS A 180 -1.81 -16.18 6.35
C CYS A 180 -3.21 -16.72 6.01
N SER A 181 -3.66 -16.47 4.78
CA SER A 181 -4.82 -17.13 4.22
C SER A 181 -4.45 -18.50 3.67
N ARG A 182 -5.35 -19.48 3.76
CA ARG A 182 -5.31 -20.70 2.93
C ARG A 182 -6.72 -20.98 2.45
N GLY A 183 -6.93 -20.81 1.14
CA GLY A 183 -8.28 -20.83 0.59
C GLY A 183 -9.15 -19.76 1.24
N ASN A 184 -10.22 -20.18 1.90
CA ASN A 184 -11.19 -19.30 2.55
C ASN A 184 -11.00 -19.16 4.07
N GLN A 185 -9.92 -19.66 4.63
CA GLN A 185 -9.64 -19.63 6.07
C GLN A 185 -8.40 -18.78 6.39
N VAL A 186 -8.34 -18.32 7.64
CA VAL A 186 -7.23 -17.55 8.21
C VAL A 186 -6.52 -18.41 9.24
N PHE A 187 -5.19 -18.43 9.16
CA PHE A 187 -4.33 -19.13 10.11
C PHE A 187 -3.38 -18.12 10.75
N VAL A 188 -3.19 -18.20 12.06
CA VAL A 188 -2.21 -17.40 12.79
C VAL A 188 -1.21 -18.30 13.48
N TYR A 189 0.07 -17.97 13.32
CA TYR A 189 1.19 -18.65 13.94
C TYR A 189 1.90 -17.69 14.90
N ASP A 190 2.33 -18.20 16.06
CA ASP A 190 3.28 -17.51 16.94
C ASP A 190 4.69 -17.87 16.49
N THR A 191 5.43 -16.91 15.98
CA THR A 191 6.80 -17.10 15.47
C THR A 191 7.81 -17.43 16.56
N THR A 192 7.51 -17.10 17.83
CA THR A 192 8.36 -17.38 18.98
C THR A 192 8.34 -18.87 19.33
N THR A 193 7.17 -19.49 19.23
CA THR A 193 6.96 -20.90 19.56
C THR A 193 6.93 -21.81 18.33
N GLY A 194 6.70 -21.25 17.15
CA GLY A 194 6.51 -22.02 15.93
C GLY A 194 5.14 -22.70 15.79
N VAL A 195 4.20 -22.41 16.72
CA VAL A 195 2.92 -23.12 16.83
C VAL A 195 1.81 -22.32 16.16
N GLN A 196 0.86 -23.03 15.52
CA GLN A 196 -0.40 -22.45 15.07
C GLN A 196 -1.27 -22.15 16.29
N VAL A 197 -1.56 -20.86 16.49
CA VAL A 197 -2.36 -20.38 17.65
C VAL A 197 -3.79 -20.06 17.32
N PHE A 198 -4.15 -20.05 16.02
CA PHE A 198 -5.52 -19.77 15.60
C PHE A 198 -5.81 -20.30 14.20
N ARG A 199 -7.06 -20.78 14.03
CA ARG A 199 -7.70 -21.05 12.75
C ARG A 199 -9.07 -20.38 12.75
N GLY A 200 -9.25 -19.39 11.88
CA GLY A 200 -10.48 -18.60 11.79
C GLY A 200 -11.61 -19.34 11.07
N GLU A 201 -12.84 -18.94 11.37
CA GLU A 201 -14.01 -19.38 10.61
C GLU A 201 -13.89 -19.04 9.14
N ALA A 202 -14.34 -19.96 8.29
CA ALA A 202 -14.26 -19.82 6.84
C ALA A 202 -15.05 -18.60 6.34
N HIS A 203 -14.47 -17.91 5.37
CA HIS A 203 -15.18 -16.98 4.50
C HIS A 203 -15.98 -17.76 3.44
N ALA A 204 -16.94 -17.11 2.80
CA ALA A 204 -17.69 -17.74 1.71
C ALA A 204 -16.84 -17.99 0.46
N ASP A 205 -15.83 -17.13 0.21
CA ASP A 205 -14.86 -17.23 -0.89
C ASP A 205 -13.44 -17.12 -0.33
N GLN A 206 -12.43 -17.17 -1.17
CA GLN A 206 -11.02 -17.03 -0.80
C GLN A 206 -10.76 -15.73 -0.03
N VAL A 207 -9.92 -15.82 0.99
CA VAL A 207 -9.42 -14.66 1.71
C VAL A 207 -8.32 -13.98 0.89
N GLN A 208 -8.60 -12.74 0.45
CA GLN A 208 -7.75 -11.97 -0.45
C GLN A 208 -6.89 -10.93 0.27
N SER A 209 -7.30 -10.51 1.47
CA SER A 209 -6.55 -9.51 2.24
C SER A 209 -6.50 -9.82 3.71
N LEU A 210 -5.39 -9.47 4.34
CA LEU A 210 -5.15 -9.57 5.79
C LEU A 210 -4.42 -8.33 6.28
N ALA A 211 -4.78 -7.85 7.46
CA ALA A 211 -4.05 -6.78 8.13
C ALA A 211 -4.13 -6.94 9.65
N PHE A 212 -3.01 -6.79 10.36
CA PHE A 212 -2.99 -6.63 11.81
C PHE A 212 -3.07 -5.17 12.21
N SER A 213 -3.78 -4.88 13.31
CA SER A 213 -3.63 -3.58 13.97
C SER A 213 -2.21 -3.44 14.51
N PRO A 214 -1.66 -2.21 14.57
CA PRO A 214 -0.30 -1.98 15.06
C PRO A 214 -0.03 -2.52 16.47
N ASP A 215 -1.03 -2.52 17.34
CA ASP A 215 -0.95 -3.07 18.70
C ASP A 215 -1.12 -4.60 18.76
N GLY A 216 -1.32 -5.27 17.64
CA GLY A 216 -1.49 -6.72 17.52
C GLY A 216 -2.77 -7.26 18.17
N LYS A 217 -3.74 -6.39 18.54
CA LYS A 217 -4.98 -6.81 19.19
C LYS A 217 -6.08 -7.21 18.21
N PHE A 218 -6.02 -6.67 16.98
CA PHE A 218 -6.99 -6.98 15.95
C PHE A 218 -6.31 -7.55 14.71
N LEU A 219 -7.01 -8.47 14.06
CA LEU A 219 -6.69 -8.97 12.73
C LEU A 219 -7.93 -8.78 11.85
N VAL A 220 -7.75 -8.28 10.65
CA VAL A 220 -8.83 -8.13 9.68
C VAL A 220 -8.57 -9.08 8.52
N SER A 221 -9.62 -9.74 8.04
CA SER A 221 -9.58 -10.60 6.85
C SER A 221 -10.69 -10.22 5.88
N GLY A 222 -10.35 -10.05 4.60
CA GLY A 222 -11.26 -9.68 3.54
C GLY A 222 -11.50 -10.81 2.55
N GLY A 223 -12.79 -11.04 2.24
CA GLY A 223 -13.27 -12.02 1.27
C GLY A 223 -14.26 -11.38 0.29
N PHE A 224 -15.16 -12.20 -0.27
CA PHE A 224 -16.18 -11.72 -1.19
C PHE A 224 -17.32 -11.02 -0.43
N ARG A 225 -17.45 -9.73 -0.63
CA ARG A 225 -18.45 -8.84 0.00
C ARG A 225 -18.51 -8.88 1.51
N GLU A 226 -17.49 -9.45 2.17
CA GLU A 226 -17.42 -9.48 3.62
C GLU A 226 -15.99 -9.23 4.13
N MET A 227 -15.93 -8.65 5.29
CA MET A 227 -14.72 -8.47 6.07
C MET A 227 -14.96 -8.97 7.48
N LYS A 228 -14.10 -9.85 7.98
CA LYS A 228 -14.15 -10.35 9.35
C LYS A 228 -13.08 -9.67 10.19
N VAL A 229 -13.47 -9.23 11.38
CA VAL A 229 -12.59 -8.60 12.37
C VAL A 229 -12.42 -9.57 13.53
N TRP A 230 -11.20 -10.00 13.76
CA TRP A 230 -10.82 -10.92 14.83
C TRP A 230 -10.15 -10.12 15.93
N LYS A 231 -10.50 -10.40 17.19
CA LYS A 231 -9.93 -9.77 18.37
C LYS A 231 -9.15 -10.79 19.17
N ARG A 232 -7.97 -10.40 19.59
CA ARG A 232 -7.15 -11.20 20.50
C ARG A 232 -7.56 -10.90 21.93
N GLU A 233 -8.02 -11.90 22.66
CA GLU A 233 -8.47 -11.78 24.03
C GLU A 233 -7.69 -12.73 24.95
N PHE A 234 -7.30 -12.23 26.09
CA PHE A 234 -6.83 -13.06 27.19
C PHE A 234 -8.02 -13.42 28.07
N GLY A 235 -8.03 -14.63 28.61
CA GLY A 235 -9.02 -15.01 29.60
C GLY A 235 -8.92 -14.09 30.83
N ALA A 236 -10.02 -13.93 31.53
CA ALA A 236 -10.04 -13.10 32.72
C ALA A 236 -9.07 -13.65 33.79
N PRO A 237 -8.31 -12.77 34.47
CA PRO A 237 -7.55 -13.17 35.64
C PRO A 237 -8.51 -13.59 36.78
N VAL A 238 -8.13 -14.62 37.53
CA VAL A 238 -8.87 -15.07 38.69
C VAL A 238 -8.14 -14.60 39.93
N GLN A 239 -8.80 -13.78 40.73
CA GLN A 239 -8.24 -13.33 42.00
C GLN A 239 -8.43 -14.41 43.07
N ALA A 240 -7.35 -14.78 43.72
CA ALA A 240 -7.37 -15.61 44.91
C ALA A 240 -7.29 -14.69 46.13
N THR A 241 -8.36 -14.59 46.90
CA THR A 241 -8.39 -13.80 48.13
C THR A 241 -7.92 -14.61 49.33
N GLY A 242 -7.39 -13.94 50.36
CA GLY A 242 -7.01 -14.57 51.63
C GLY A 242 -5.63 -15.22 51.62
N LEU A 243 -4.73 -14.82 50.74
CA LEU A 243 -3.32 -15.16 50.86
C LEU A 243 -2.65 -14.26 51.88
N PRO A 244 -1.70 -14.78 52.67
CA PRO A 244 -1.09 -14.04 53.76
C PRO A 244 -0.13 -12.93 53.33
N VAL A 245 -0.09 -11.87 54.09
CA VAL A 245 0.83 -10.73 53.90
C VAL A 245 2.22 -11.08 54.46
N GLY A 246 3.29 -10.75 53.72
CA GLY A 246 4.69 -10.91 54.12
C GLY A 246 5.40 -12.14 53.60
N LEU A 247 6.51 -12.53 54.24
CA LEU A 247 7.32 -13.67 53.80
C LEU A 247 6.50 -14.96 53.84
N SER A 248 6.32 -15.59 52.68
CA SER A 248 5.53 -16.80 52.54
C SER A 248 6.18 -17.83 51.64
N ALA A 249 5.85 -19.10 51.83
CA ALA A 249 6.25 -20.19 51.00
C ALA A 249 5.04 -21.07 50.67
N THR A 250 4.92 -21.44 49.39
CA THR A 250 3.82 -22.30 48.88
C THR A 250 4.40 -23.65 48.49
N SER A 251 3.71 -24.74 48.87
CA SER A 251 4.11 -26.08 48.41
C SER A 251 4.06 -26.24 46.88
N ALA A 252 4.83 -27.20 46.36
CA ALA A 252 4.88 -27.43 44.91
C ALA A 252 3.51 -27.75 44.29
N SER A 253 2.63 -28.43 45.02
CA SER A 253 1.25 -28.71 44.64
C SER A 253 0.31 -27.50 44.70
N GLY A 254 0.74 -26.39 45.30
CA GLY A 254 -0.14 -25.25 45.60
C GLY A 254 -1.14 -25.48 46.71
N ALA A 255 -1.14 -26.65 47.37
CA ALA A 255 -2.14 -27.02 48.35
C ALA A 255 -1.91 -26.42 49.75
N TRP A 256 -0.66 -26.07 50.08
CA TRP A 256 -0.25 -25.55 51.39
C TRP A 256 0.53 -24.25 51.29
N VAL A 257 0.24 -23.35 52.20
CA VAL A 257 0.96 -22.06 52.35
C VAL A 257 1.46 -21.92 53.78
N ALA A 258 2.73 -21.54 53.91
CA ALA A 258 3.38 -21.15 55.15
C ALA A 258 3.64 -19.65 55.12
N THR A 259 3.33 -18.95 56.22
CA THR A 259 3.51 -17.51 56.33
C THR A 259 4.23 -17.15 57.63
N ALA A 260 5.23 -16.32 57.52
CA ALA A 260 5.88 -15.72 58.66
C ALA A 260 4.93 -14.71 59.35
N GLY A 261 4.83 -14.77 60.66
CA GLY A 261 4.00 -13.87 61.43
C GLY A 261 4.55 -13.70 62.86
N GLU A 262 3.85 -12.94 63.72
CA GLU A 262 4.19 -12.83 65.10
C GLU A 262 4.10 -14.21 65.78
N GLY A 263 5.18 -14.61 66.43
CA GLY A 263 5.27 -15.87 67.17
C GLY A 263 5.63 -17.10 66.35
N GLY A 264 5.97 -16.93 65.03
CA GLY A 264 6.41 -18.03 64.21
C GLY A 264 5.79 -18.11 62.81
N VAL A 265 5.65 -19.34 62.27
CA VAL A 265 5.09 -19.57 60.93
C VAL A 265 3.69 -20.19 61.03
N LYS A 266 2.74 -19.56 60.39
CA LYS A 266 1.38 -20.07 60.23
C LYS A 266 1.27 -20.91 58.97
N VAL A 267 0.83 -22.16 59.08
CA VAL A 267 0.66 -23.10 57.97
C VAL A 267 -0.80 -23.43 57.78
N ARG A 268 -1.30 -23.29 56.57
CA ARG A 268 -2.69 -23.57 56.23
C ARG A 268 -2.86 -24.21 54.86
N ALA A 269 -3.98 -24.85 54.62
CA ALA A 269 -4.39 -25.33 53.34
C ALA A 269 -4.96 -24.18 52.49
N VAL A 270 -4.59 -24.09 51.24
CA VAL A 270 -5.10 -23.09 50.31
C VAL A 270 -6.61 -23.30 50.09
N GLY A 271 -7.39 -22.22 50.18
CA GLY A 271 -8.84 -22.24 50.00
C GLY A 271 -9.68 -22.61 51.19
N LYS A 272 -9.07 -22.95 52.37
CA LYS A 272 -9.79 -23.30 53.60
C LYS A 272 -9.74 -22.21 54.70
N GLY A 273 -9.32 -21.03 54.38
CA GLY A 273 -9.17 -19.96 55.39
C GLY A 273 -8.25 -20.39 56.53
N ASP A 274 -8.65 -20.10 57.75
CA ASP A 274 -7.90 -20.46 58.95
C ASP A 274 -8.33 -21.83 59.55
N GLU A 275 -9.22 -22.54 58.90
CA GLU A 275 -9.63 -23.89 59.31
C GLU A 275 -8.47 -24.87 59.18
N GLY A 276 -8.10 -25.51 60.30
CA GLY A 276 -6.96 -26.41 60.36
C GLY A 276 -5.60 -25.73 60.31
N MET A 277 -5.51 -24.41 60.56
CA MET A 277 -4.23 -23.67 60.63
C MET A 277 -3.35 -24.27 61.71
N LYS A 278 -2.08 -24.47 61.34
CA LYS A 278 -1.03 -24.96 62.28
C LYS A 278 0.00 -23.86 62.45
N THR A 279 0.58 -23.74 63.66
CA THR A 279 1.65 -22.80 63.96
C THR A 279 2.94 -23.53 64.17
N VAL A 280 4.00 -23.12 63.53
CA VAL A 280 5.40 -23.52 63.81
C VAL A 280 6.00 -22.42 64.69
N GLU A 281 6.19 -22.73 65.99
CA GLU A 281 6.82 -21.76 66.91
C GLU A 281 8.24 -21.46 66.46
N PHE A 282 8.58 -20.19 66.33
CA PHE A 282 9.91 -19.72 65.93
C PHE A 282 10.20 -18.42 66.68
N ALA A 283 11.25 -18.39 67.47
CA ALA A 283 11.54 -17.30 68.41
C ALA A 283 12.22 -16.08 67.78
N GLY A 284 12.73 -16.22 66.52
CA GLY A 284 13.47 -15.15 65.89
C GLY A 284 12.77 -14.62 64.59
N ALA A 285 13.31 -13.55 64.09
CA ALA A 285 12.88 -13.07 62.72
C ALA A 285 13.21 -14.11 61.68
N ILE A 286 12.22 -14.47 60.85
CA ILE A 286 12.34 -15.48 59.81
C ILE A 286 13.00 -14.84 58.59
N SER A 287 14.08 -15.45 58.09
CA SER A 287 14.80 -14.98 56.92
C SER A 287 14.34 -15.68 55.64
N ARG A 288 14.09 -17.00 55.70
CA ARG A 288 13.66 -17.79 54.51
C ARG A 288 12.79 -18.98 54.93
N MET A 289 11.93 -19.40 54.01
CA MET A 289 11.14 -20.62 54.18
C MET A 289 11.07 -21.37 52.86
N ALA A 290 11.03 -22.70 52.89
CA ALA A 290 10.83 -23.54 51.70
C ALA A 290 10.13 -24.86 52.04
N TRP A 291 9.18 -25.27 51.22
CA TRP A 291 8.54 -26.59 51.31
C TRP A 291 9.35 -27.64 50.58
N SER A 292 9.38 -28.86 51.10
CA SER A 292 9.72 -30.06 50.30
C SER A 292 8.72 -30.21 49.14
N ASP A 293 9.10 -30.85 48.02
CA ASP A 293 8.24 -30.93 46.82
C ASP A 293 6.95 -31.72 47.06
N ASP A 294 6.99 -32.70 47.97
CA ASP A 294 5.82 -33.45 48.43
C ASP A 294 4.92 -32.66 49.38
N GLY A 295 5.35 -31.46 49.82
CA GLY A 295 4.64 -30.65 50.78
C GLY A 295 4.55 -31.30 52.19
N ALA A 296 5.39 -32.28 52.47
CA ALA A 296 5.40 -32.94 53.78
C ALA A 296 6.21 -32.18 54.83
N THR A 297 7.34 -31.59 54.47
CA THR A 297 8.25 -30.91 55.39
C THR A 297 8.45 -29.44 55.02
N LEU A 298 8.36 -28.54 56.00
CA LEU A 298 8.68 -27.13 55.88
C LEU A 298 10.04 -26.84 56.50
N ALA A 299 10.93 -26.23 55.77
CA ALA A 299 12.19 -25.68 56.27
C ALA A 299 12.02 -24.19 56.58
N VAL A 300 12.36 -23.73 57.75
CA VAL A 300 12.29 -22.35 58.23
C VAL A 300 13.65 -21.90 58.71
N ALA A 301 14.23 -20.89 58.11
CA ALA A 301 15.52 -20.32 58.53
C ALA A 301 15.31 -18.96 59.16
N GLY A 302 16.00 -18.71 60.28
CA GLY A 302 15.92 -17.46 61.07
C GLY A 302 17.15 -16.57 60.95
N ALA A 303 16.97 -15.32 61.37
CA ALA A 303 18.05 -14.39 61.57
C ALA A 303 18.95 -14.75 62.77
N ASP A 304 18.48 -15.64 63.65
CA ASP A 304 19.20 -16.26 64.76
C ASP A 304 20.17 -17.37 64.35
N LYS A 305 20.34 -17.54 63.04
CA LYS A 305 21.16 -18.59 62.39
C LYS A 305 20.66 -20.02 62.70
N LYS A 306 19.39 -20.20 62.92
CA LYS A 306 18.78 -21.52 63.10
C LYS A 306 17.99 -21.91 61.84
N LEU A 307 18.04 -23.19 61.49
CA LEU A 307 17.22 -23.84 60.47
C LEU A 307 16.35 -24.89 61.16
N VAL A 308 15.06 -24.71 61.13
CA VAL A 308 14.06 -25.62 61.68
C VAL A 308 13.41 -26.42 60.57
N LEU A 309 13.44 -27.76 60.65
CA LEU A 309 12.71 -28.65 59.79
C LEU A 309 11.45 -29.13 60.49
N TRP A 310 10.29 -28.85 59.96
CA TRP A 310 9.00 -29.16 60.54
C TRP A 310 8.15 -30.08 59.68
N ASN A 311 7.67 -31.18 60.28
CA ASN A 311 6.78 -32.13 59.61
C ASN A 311 5.31 -31.66 59.70
N ARG A 312 4.67 -31.51 58.56
CA ARG A 312 3.30 -31.04 58.47
C ARG A 312 2.27 -32.03 59.01
N ALA A 313 2.44 -33.33 58.69
CA ALA A 313 1.50 -34.38 59.07
C ALA A 313 1.48 -34.55 60.60
N GLU A 314 2.64 -34.64 61.21
CA GLU A 314 2.85 -34.82 62.63
C GLU A 314 2.71 -33.51 63.43
N SER A 315 2.74 -32.35 62.75
CA SER A 315 2.78 -31.00 63.38
C SER A 315 3.94 -30.86 64.36
N LYS A 316 5.11 -31.43 64.08
CA LYS A 316 6.26 -31.54 64.93
C LYS A 316 7.52 -31.03 64.28
N VAL A 317 8.41 -30.39 65.02
CA VAL A 317 9.78 -30.09 64.62
C VAL A 317 10.53 -31.41 64.59
N LEU A 318 11.12 -31.72 63.39
CA LEU A 318 11.98 -32.87 63.23
C LEU A 318 13.36 -32.62 63.84
N VAL A 319 13.96 -31.49 63.46
CA VAL A 319 15.29 -31.09 63.87
C VAL A 319 15.48 -29.60 63.81
N THR A 320 16.29 -29.03 64.67
CA THR A 320 16.80 -27.66 64.61
C THR A 320 18.30 -27.71 64.40
N ILE A 321 18.77 -27.06 63.39
CA ILE A 321 20.18 -27.06 62.92
C ILE A 321 20.73 -25.65 63.17
N GLU A 322 21.86 -25.58 63.89
CA GLU A 322 22.59 -24.31 64.01
C GLU A 322 23.49 -24.09 62.81
N LEU A 323 23.36 -22.90 62.22
CA LEU A 323 24.07 -22.53 61.02
C LEU A 323 25.18 -21.51 61.32
N PRO A 324 26.28 -21.50 60.55
CA PRO A 324 27.36 -20.54 60.71
C PRO A 324 26.98 -19.10 60.39
N HIS A 325 25.93 -18.91 59.60
CA HIS A 325 25.51 -17.59 59.12
C HIS A 325 23.97 -17.53 58.93
N VAL A 326 23.44 -16.34 58.73
CA VAL A 326 22.04 -16.12 58.39
C VAL A 326 21.82 -16.59 56.95
N VAL A 327 20.74 -17.33 56.69
CA VAL A 327 20.40 -17.86 55.37
C VAL A 327 19.85 -16.78 54.49
N SER A 328 20.53 -16.55 53.38
CA SER A 328 20.07 -15.63 52.30
C SER A 328 19.24 -16.33 51.18
N ALA A 329 19.45 -17.65 51.02
CA ALA A 329 18.70 -18.49 50.09
C ALA A 329 18.54 -19.91 50.62
N LEU A 330 17.34 -20.49 50.36
CA LEU A 330 16.94 -21.81 50.89
C LEU A 330 16.14 -22.56 49.81
N VAL A 331 16.49 -23.81 49.57
CA VAL A 331 15.74 -24.70 48.64
C VAL A 331 15.90 -26.16 49.04
N TRP A 332 14.90 -27.00 48.81
CA TRP A 332 14.98 -28.45 49.02
C TRP A 332 15.64 -29.14 47.84
N SER A 333 16.27 -30.33 48.04
CA SER A 333 16.63 -31.21 46.96
C SER A 333 15.39 -31.78 46.27
N LEU A 334 15.53 -32.26 45.01
CA LEU A 334 14.36 -32.71 44.22
C LEU A 334 13.71 -33.97 44.79
N ASP A 335 14.49 -34.81 45.46
CA ASP A 335 14.05 -36.04 46.14
C ASP A 335 13.45 -35.77 47.53
N GLY A 336 13.41 -34.51 47.95
CA GLY A 336 12.89 -34.08 49.24
C GLY A 336 13.74 -34.56 50.44
N LYS A 337 14.90 -35.18 50.23
CA LYS A 337 15.71 -35.74 51.30
C LYS A 337 16.72 -34.78 51.91
N ALA A 338 17.02 -33.69 51.25
CA ALA A 338 17.95 -32.70 51.74
C ALA A 338 17.50 -31.29 51.54
N VAL A 339 17.94 -30.39 52.41
CA VAL A 339 17.73 -28.93 52.27
C VAL A 339 19.07 -28.27 51.99
N LEU A 340 19.08 -27.36 51.00
CA LEU A 340 20.24 -26.57 50.60
C LEU A 340 20.07 -25.13 51.11
N THR A 341 21.14 -24.61 51.69
CA THR A 341 21.21 -23.22 52.26
C THR A 341 22.40 -22.50 51.65
N ALA A 342 22.23 -21.17 51.50
CA ALA A 342 23.33 -20.27 51.14
C ALA A 342 23.26 -19.03 52.02
N GLY A 343 24.40 -18.40 52.25
CA GLY A 343 24.49 -17.17 53.07
C GLY A 343 25.79 -16.41 52.84
N GLY A 344 26.13 -15.52 53.81
CA GLY A 344 27.21 -14.55 53.69
C GLY A 344 28.63 -15.09 53.57
N ASP A 345 28.86 -16.37 53.83
CA ASP A 345 30.18 -17.00 53.74
C ASP A 345 30.52 -17.59 52.35
N ALA A 346 29.72 -17.32 51.37
CA ALA A 346 29.95 -17.80 49.99
C ALA A 346 30.08 -19.33 49.88
N ILE A 347 29.28 -20.09 50.67
CA ILE A 347 29.21 -21.55 50.60
C ILE A 347 27.74 -21.97 50.51
N VAL A 348 27.43 -22.83 49.51
CA VAL A 348 26.13 -23.53 49.43
C VAL A 348 26.26 -24.87 50.17
N ARG A 349 25.52 -25.03 51.29
CA ARG A 349 25.54 -26.23 52.12
C ARG A 349 24.28 -27.04 51.92
N GLN A 350 24.47 -28.35 52.04
CA GLN A 350 23.39 -29.30 52.02
C GLN A 350 23.28 -29.96 53.39
N TYR A 351 22.06 -30.12 53.89
CA TYR A 351 21.73 -30.80 55.14
C TYR A 351 20.70 -31.87 54.88
N ASP A 352 20.82 -33.01 55.59
CA ASP A 352 19.80 -34.03 55.50
C ASP A 352 18.45 -33.54 56.03
N GLY A 353 17.39 -33.83 55.30
CA GLY A 353 16.05 -33.32 55.52
C GLY A 353 15.30 -33.91 56.73
N VAL A 354 15.84 -34.93 57.36
CA VAL A 354 15.27 -35.60 58.53
C VAL A 354 16.19 -35.47 59.73
N SER A 355 17.45 -35.84 59.60
CA SER A 355 18.43 -35.85 60.71
C SER A 355 19.12 -34.50 60.92
N GLY A 356 19.11 -33.64 59.93
CA GLY A 356 19.82 -32.35 59.98
C GLY A 356 21.35 -32.49 59.80
N ALA A 357 21.84 -33.69 59.49
CA ALA A 357 23.26 -33.92 59.31
C ALA A 357 23.83 -33.10 58.14
N ALA A 358 24.99 -32.46 58.37
CA ALA A 358 25.70 -31.74 57.33
C ALA A 358 26.18 -32.67 56.26
N GLY A 359 25.94 -32.31 54.94
CA GLY A 359 26.35 -33.05 53.81
C GLY A 359 27.29 -32.24 52.92
N LEU A 360 27.04 -32.23 51.61
CA LEU A 360 27.89 -31.62 50.60
C LEU A 360 28.00 -30.08 50.76
N GLU A 361 29.22 -29.55 50.71
CA GLU A 361 29.51 -28.13 50.61
C GLU A 361 30.01 -27.76 49.21
N ARG A 362 29.38 -26.76 48.60
CA ARG A 362 29.77 -26.19 47.28
C ARG A 362 30.44 -24.85 47.49
N LYS A 363 31.75 -24.83 47.22
CA LYS A 363 32.62 -23.65 47.49
C LYS A 363 33.11 -23.03 46.20
N GLY A 364 33.77 -21.87 46.28
CA GLY A 364 34.52 -21.24 45.21
C GLY A 364 33.84 -20.11 44.48
N HIS A 365 32.59 -19.82 44.76
CA HIS A 365 31.97 -18.59 44.22
C HIS A 365 32.48 -17.38 45.03
N PRO A 366 32.70 -16.23 44.31
CA PRO A 366 33.48 -15.13 44.89
C PRO A 366 32.71 -14.23 45.85
N SER A 367 31.42 -14.40 45.98
CA SER A 367 30.52 -13.52 46.72
C SER A 367 29.35 -14.31 47.33
N GLU A 368 28.64 -13.70 48.26
CA GLU A 368 27.42 -14.24 48.85
C GLU A 368 26.43 -14.72 47.80
N ALA A 369 25.97 -15.96 47.92
CA ALA A 369 24.88 -16.49 47.13
C ALA A 369 23.54 -16.06 47.76
N ILE A 370 22.82 -15.23 47.06
CA ILE A 370 21.58 -14.59 47.53
C ILE A 370 20.30 -15.20 46.93
N SER A 371 20.45 -16.10 45.98
CA SER A 371 19.35 -16.86 45.37
C SER A 371 19.79 -18.27 45.04
N LEU A 372 18.90 -19.24 45.21
CA LEU A 372 19.11 -20.66 44.88
C LEU A 372 17.91 -21.19 44.06
N ALA A 373 18.18 -22.02 43.08
CA ALA A 373 17.19 -22.80 42.37
C ALA A 373 17.74 -24.21 42.07
N ARG A 374 16.82 -25.13 41.87
CA ARG A 374 17.16 -26.50 41.45
C ARG A 374 16.15 -27.02 40.44
N ALA A 375 16.60 -27.84 39.54
CA ALA A 375 15.75 -28.68 38.68
C ALA A 375 16.57 -29.80 38.09
N GLY A 376 15.97 -30.99 37.98
CA GLY A 376 16.70 -32.18 37.54
C GLY A 376 17.90 -32.46 38.43
N ASP A 377 19.04 -32.66 37.77
CA ASP A 377 20.33 -32.93 38.43
C ASP A 377 21.15 -31.67 38.70
N ARG A 378 20.54 -30.45 38.63
CA ARG A 378 21.28 -29.17 38.75
C ARG A 378 20.83 -28.34 39.98
N VAL A 379 21.83 -27.69 40.60
CA VAL A 379 21.68 -26.65 41.57
C VAL A 379 22.28 -25.36 41.03
N VAL A 380 21.56 -24.28 41.08
CA VAL A 380 21.97 -22.96 40.55
C VAL A 380 21.97 -21.95 41.69
N ALA A 381 23.08 -21.21 41.83
CA ALA A 381 23.19 -20.09 42.77
C ALA A 381 23.41 -18.78 41.99
N GLY A 382 22.64 -17.73 42.36
CA GLY A 382 22.87 -16.37 41.96
C GLY A 382 23.52 -15.57 43.07
N CYS A 383 24.61 -14.90 42.77
CA CYS A 383 25.45 -14.22 43.73
C CYS A 383 25.29 -12.70 43.65
N LYS A 384 25.65 -12.05 44.77
CA LYS A 384 25.56 -10.60 44.97
C LYS A 384 26.44 -9.80 44.01
N ASP A 385 27.55 -10.39 43.55
CA ASP A 385 28.43 -9.78 42.57
C ASP A 385 27.94 -9.96 41.11
N GLY A 386 26.81 -10.66 40.88
CA GLY A 386 26.27 -11.00 39.57
C GLY A 386 26.87 -12.26 38.96
N SER A 387 27.61 -13.06 39.72
CA SER A 387 28.00 -14.39 39.23
C SER A 387 26.84 -15.39 39.38
N VAL A 388 26.68 -16.27 38.38
CA VAL A 388 25.71 -17.37 38.39
C VAL A 388 26.49 -18.67 38.27
N TRP A 389 26.33 -19.54 39.23
CA TRP A 389 27.05 -20.80 39.37
C TRP A 389 26.08 -21.95 39.29
N VAL A 390 26.49 -23.00 38.56
CA VAL A 390 25.68 -24.20 38.38
C VAL A 390 26.50 -25.41 38.73
N TRP A 391 25.96 -26.24 39.61
CA TRP A 391 26.54 -27.53 39.96
C TRP A 391 25.61 -28.68 39.57
N GLN A 392 26.17 -29.86 39.42
CA GLN A 392 25.37 -31.08 39.50
C GLN A 392 24.91 -31.32 40.94
N ALA A 393 23.75 -31.93 41.12
CA ALA A 393 23.18 -32.10 42.47
C ALA A 393 24.07 -32.96 43.39
N ALA A 394 24.77 -33.96 42.83
CA ALA A 394 25.70 -34.83 43.56
C ALA A 394 27.17 -34.33 43.59
N GLY A 395 27.46 -33.15 42.97
CA GLY A 395 28.81 -32.62 42.82
C GLY A 395 29.09 -31.32 43.57
N ASP A 396 30.34 -31.07 43.93
CA ASP A 396 30.85 -29.84 44.54
C ASP A 396 31.59 -28.96 43.53
N GLN A 397 31.96 -29.49 42.37
CA GLN A 397 32.59 -28.74 41.29
C GLN A 397 31.55 -28.08 40.39
N PRO A 398 31.69 -26.78 40.04
CA PRO A 398 30.74 -26.11 39.20
C PRO A 398 30.83 -26.54 37.75
N ALA A 399 29.71 -26.91 37.18
CA ALA A 399 29.59 -27.29 35.77
C ALA A 399 29.53 -26.04 34.87
N VAL A 400 28.97 -24.93 35.36
CA VAL A 400 28.86 -23.65 34.62
C VAL A 400 29.16 -22.49 35.56
N LYS A 401 29.90 -21.50 35.05
CA LYS A 401 30.16 -20.21 35.69
C LYS A 401 29.80 -19.12 34.70
N ALA A 402 28.79 -18.32 35.01
CA ALA A 402 28.36 -17.18 34.17
C ALA A 402 28.46 -15.87 34.96
N LYS A 403 28.55 -14.74 34.32
CA LYS A 403 28.54 -13.40 34.91
C LYS A 403 27.44 -12.56 34.25
N VAL A 404 26.63 -11.92 35.09
CA VAL A 404 25.59 -10.97 34.68
C VAL A 404 25.91 -9.57 35.21
N ALA A 405 25.20 -8.56 34.73
CA ALA A 405 25.56 -7.15 34.96
C ALA A 405 25.50 -6.69 36.40
N THR A 406 24.51 -7.17 37.20
CA THR A 406 24.29 -6.80 38.58
C THR A 406 23.95 -8.05 39.43
N ALA A 407 23.70 -7.87 40.71
CA ALA A 407 23.37 -8.97 41.61
C ALA A 407 22.23 -9.86 41.07
N ALA A 408 22.45 -11.17 41.06
CA ALA A 408 21.48 -12.17 40.60
C ALA A 408 20.53 -12.52 41.81
N VAL A 409 19.49 -11.70 41.97
CA VAL A 409 18.58 -11.74 43.14
C VAL A 409 17.56 -12.87 43.06
N ALA A 410 17.32 -13.39 41.87
CA ALA A 410 16.47 -14.56 41.63
C ALA A 410 17.11 -15.44 40.55
N VAL A 411 17.05 -16.75 40.67
CA VAL A 411 17.49 -17.70 39.65
C VAL A 411 16.42 -18.77 39.45
N ALA A 412 16.35 -19.29 38.22
CA ALA A 412 15.52 -20.43 37.86
C ALA A 412 16.27 -21.32 36.87
N VAL A 413 15.99 -22.61 36.90
CA VAL A 413 16.54 -23.61 35.98
C VAL A 413 15.41 -24.49 35.47
N SER A 414 15.43 -24.85 34.18
CA SER A 414 14.44 -25.76 33.60
C SER A 414 14.67 -27.21 34.06
N PRO A 415 13.61 -28.05 34.13
CA PRO A 415 13.71 -29.42 34.62
C PRO A 415 14.80 -30.26 33.95
N ALA A 416 14.96 -30.13 32.62
CA ALA A 416 16.01 -30.79 31.88
C ALA A 416 17.36 -30.06 31.89
N GLY A 417 17.51 -28.97 32.64
CA GLY A 417 18.75 -28.20 32.74
C GLY A 417 19.14 -27.43 31.46
N GLY A 418 18.29 -27.45 30.42
CA GLY A 418 18.57 -26.81 29.13
C GLY A 418 18.44 -25.29 29.11
N ARG A 419 17.85 -24.70 30.15
CA ARG A 419 17.68 -23.24 30.30
C ARG A 419 17.95 -22.83 31.74
N ILE A 420 18.61 -21.68 31.92
CA ILE A 420 18.91 -21.03 33.16
C ILE A 420 18.45 -19.57 33.03
N ALA A 421 17.71 -19.07 34.01
CA ALA A 421 17.33 -17.66 34.06
C ALA A 421 17.88 -17.02 35.33
N ALA A 422 18.37 -15.78 35.20
CA ALA A 422 18.81 -14.95 36.33
C ALA A 422 18.04 -13.62 36.29
N GLY A 423 17.37 -13.28 37.40
CA GLY A 423 16.73 -11.99 37.64
C GLY A 423 17.67 -11.09 38.41
N LEU A 424 17.76 -9.83 38.01
CA LEU A 424 18.78 -8.90 38.46
C LEU A 424 18.19 -7.81 39.36
N ALA A 425 19.03 -7.27 40.18
CA ALA A 425 18.68 -6.18 41.11
C ALA A 425 18.31 -4.88 40.40
N ASP A 426 18.79 -4.69 39.14
CA ASP A 426 18.46 -3.55 38.32
C ASP A 426 17.18 -3.75 37.46
N GLY A 427 16.43 -4.82 37.75
CA GLY A 427 15.16 -5.14 37.06
C GLY A 427 15.31 -5.83 35.71
N ALA A 428 16.52 -6.16 35.30
CA ALA A 428 16.73 -6.96 34.11
C ALA A 428 16.61 -8.46 34.45
N PHE A 429 16.36 -9.27 33.42
CA PHE A 429 16.58 -10.72 33.46
C PHE A 429 17.54 -11.14 32.35
N VAL A 430 18.26 -12.21 32.58
CA VAL A 430 19.14 -12.86 31.61
C VAL A 430 18.74 -14.32 31.49
N LEU A 431 18.46 -14.73 30.28
CA LEU A 431 18.16 -16.13 29.94
C LEU A 431 19.39 -16.75 29.27
N MET A 432 19.81 -17.90 29.76
CA MET A 432 20.99 -18.62 29.29
C MET A 432 20.61 -20.05 28.85
N ASP A 433 21.38 -20.63 27.96
CA ASP A 433 21.32 -22.07 27.67
C ASP A 433 21.95 -22.89 28.80
N GLY A 434 21.91 -24.21 28.70
CA GLY A 434 22.47 -25.12 29.72
C GLY A 434 23.99 -25.04 29.85
N ALA A 435 24.69 -24.37 28.94
CA ALA A 435 26.13 -24.11 28.98
C ALA A 435 26.47 -22.70 29.54
N GLY A 436 25.46 -21.90 29.87
CA GLY A 436 25.65 -20.54 30.40
C GLY A 436 25.78 -19.45 29.35
N LYS A 437 25.57 -19.76 28.06
CA LYS A 437 25.56 -18.75 26.99
C LYS A 437 24.23 -18.00 27.00
N VAL A 438 24.29 -16.68 26.97
CA VAL A 438 23.10 -15.81 26.92
C VAL A 438 22.34 -16.02 25.61
N VAL A 439 21.05 -16.33 25.71
CA VAL A 439 20.13 -16.53 24.59
C VAL A 439 19.03 -15.46 24.54
N GLY A 440 18.82 -14.73 25.64
CA GLY A 440 17.85 -13.67 25.69
C GLY A 440 18.04 -12.77 26.94
N THR A 441 17.62 -11.53 26.84
CA THR A 441 17.61 -10.57 27.94
C THR A 441 16.36 -9.72 27.85
N GLY A 442 15.96 -9.10 28.97
CA GLY A 442 14.92 -8.09 28.98
C GLY A 442 15.03 -7.22 30.23
N LYS A 443 14.56 -5.99 30.14
CA LYS A 443 14.56 -5.02 31.23
C LYS A 443 13.31 -4.14 31.14
N GLY A 444 12.82 -3.73 32.27
CA GLY A 444 11.70 -2.79 32.36
C GLY A 444 10.33 -3.41 32.08
N ASP A 445 9.31 -2.55 32.11
CA ASP A 445 7.93 -2.91 31.76
C ASP A 445 7.79 -3.03 30.22
N PRO A 446 7.38 -4.19 29.69
CA PRO A 446 7.19 -4.36 28.25
C PRO A 446 6.21 -3.39 27.61
N ASP A 447 5.15 -3.00 28.33
CA ASP A 447 4.17 -2.03 27.85
C ASP A 447 4.80 -0.63 27.76
N ALA A 448 5.62 -0.25 28.76
CA ALA A 448 6.35 1.01 28.75
C ALA A 448 7.45 1.03 27.65
N VAL A 449 8.15 -0.08 27.45
CA VAL A 449 9.13 -0.23 26.35
C VAL A 449 8.43 -0.12 25.01
N ALA A 450 7.31 -0.82 24.82
CA ALA A 450 6.53 -0.74 23.58
C ALA A 450 5.97 0.67 23.33
N ALA A 451 5.52 1.35 24.38
CA ALA A 451 5.06 2.74 24.29
C ALA A 451 6.21 3.69 23.91
N TRP A 452 7.38 3.53 24.51
CA TRP A 452 8.57 4.29 24.14
C TRP A 452 9.00 4.03 22.70
N GLU A 453 9.09 2.78 22.25
CA GLU A 453 9.39 2.44 20.86
C GLU A 453 8.36 3.01 19.88
N ALA A 454 7.07 3.00 20.24
CA ALA A 454 6.03 3.66 19.48
C ALA A 454 6.23 5.18 19.45
N GLY A 455 6.64 5.78 20.57
CA GLY A 455 7.01 7.19 20.66
C GLY A 455 8.18 7.55 19.75
N VAL A 456 9.26 6.76 19.80
CA VAL A 456 10.43 6.94 18.91
C VAL A 456 10.01 6.88 17.45
N ARG A 457 9.15 5.94 17.07
CA ARG A 457 8.60 5.87 15.70
C ARG A 457 7.80 7.13 15.33
N ARG A 458 7.01 7.70 16.27
CA ARG A 458 6.31 8.98 16.05
C ARG A 458 7.28 10.14 15.88
N GLN A 459 8.36 10.15 16.64
CA GLN A 459 9.41 11.16 16.52
C GLN A 459 10.11 11.08 15.14
N GLU A 460 10.47 9.88 14.69
CA GLU A 460 11.02 9.68 13.34
C GLU A 460 10.06 10.22 12.26
N ILE A 461 8.76 9.98 12.39
CA ILE A 461 7.76 10.52 11.48
C ILE A 461 7.75 12.05 11.52
N ALA A 462 7.74 12.64 12.72
CA ALA A 462 7.76 14.10 12.87
C ALA A 462 9.05 14.73 12.31
N ASP A 463 10.18 14.05 12.45
CA ASP A 463 11.46 14.45 11.83
C ASP A 463 11.38 14.46 10.30
N PHE A 464 10.78 13.43 9.72
CA PHE A 464 10.55 13.33 8.28
C PHE A 464 9.57 14.39 7.79
N ASP A 465 8.50 14.66 8.53
CA ASP A 465 7.53 15.69 8.18
C ASP A 465 8.17 17.09 8.15
N VAL A 466 8.99 17.40 9.13
CA VAL A 466 9.76 18.67 9.15
C VAL A 466 10.71 18.75 7.96
N ALA A 467 11.46 17.69 7.66
CA ALA A 467 12.35 17.64 6.52
C ALA A 467 11.60 17.82 5.20
N TYR A 468 10.45 17.16 5.06
CA TYR A 468 9.57 17.29 3.92
C TYR A 468 9.04 18.73 3.73
N ARG A 469 8.58 19.37 4.83
CA ARG A 469 8.10 20.76 4.78
C ARG A 469 9.22 21.74 4.41
N LYS A 470 10.46 21.48 4.85
CA LYS A 470 11.62 22.26 4.42
C LYS A 470 11.86 22.18 2.91
N GLU A 471 11.73 21.00 2.33
CA GLU A 471 11.84 20.84 0.87
C GLU A 471 10.70 21.54 0.13
N GLN A 472 9.46 21.44 0.65
CA GLN A 472 8.31 22.16 0.09
C GLN A 472 8.53 23.68 0.11
N LEU A 473 9.04 24.21 1.22
CA LEU A 473 9.36 25.63 1.33
C LEU A 473 10.44 26.04 0.33
N ALA A 474 11.54 25.26 0.23
CA ALA A 474 12.61 25.56 -0.71
C ALA A 474 12.12 25.55 -2.18
N GLU A 475 11.25 24.63 -2.56
CA GLU A 475 10.68 24.61 -3.91
C GLU A 475 9.68 25.77 -4.12
N ALA A 476 8.86 26.10 -3.13
CA ALA A 476 7.96 27.26 -3.21
C ALA A 476 8.74 28.58 -3.32
N ASP A 477 9.82 28.76 -2.57
CA ASP A 477 10.71 29.93 -2.64
C ASP A 477 11.38 30.04 -4.02
N LYS A 478 11.81 28.91 -4.58
CA LYS A 478 12.40 28.86 -5.92
C LYS A 478 11.38 29.26 -7.00
N LEU A 479 10.15 28.77 -6.90
CA LEU A 479 9.07 29.12 -7.83
C LEU A 479 8.69 30.61 -7.71
N ALA A 480 8.59 31.13 -6.50
CA ALA A 480 8.35 32.55 -6.25
C ALA A 480 9.48 33.44 -6.81
N GLY A 481 10.74 33.02 -6.64
CA GLY A 481 11.89 33.70 -7.24
C GLY A 481 11.86 33.71 -8.77
N ALA A 482 11.52 32.57 -9.38
CA ALA A 482 11.40 32.44 -10.83
C ALA A 482 10.23 33.30 -11.40
N ALA A 483 9.09 33.35 -10.70
CA ALA A 483 7.96 34.19 -11.09
C ALA A 483 8.30 35.67 -11.03
N LYS A 484 9.00 36.11 -9.98
CA LYS A 484 9.49 37.50 -9.85
C LYS A 484 10.43 37.89 -11.00
N GLU A 485 11.34 37.00 -11.40
CA GLU A 485 12.22 37.21 -12.51
C GLU A 485 11.47 37.27 -13.86
N ARG A 486 10.40 36.50 -14.02
CA ARG A 486 9.50 36.57 -15.19
C ARG A 486 8.80 37.90 -15.30
N VAL A 487 8.25 38.42 -14.19
CA VAL A 487 7.62 39.76 -14.17
C VAL A 487 8.63 40.83 -14.64
N LYS A 488 9.88 40.78 -14.12
CA LYS A 488 10.93 41.70 -14.53
C LYS A 488 11.20 41.62 -16.04
N LYS A 489 11.43 40.45 -16.59
CA LYS A 489 11.69 40.23 -18.03
C LYS A 489 10.52 40.67 -18.91
N ALA A 490 9.27 40.35 -18.52
CA ALA A 490 8.11 40.78 -19.25
C ALA A 490 7.96 42.30 -19.23
N THR A 491 8.23 42.96 -18.08
CA THR A 491 8.22 44.40 -17.95
C THR A 491 9.28 45.09 -18.82
N GLU A 492 10.49 44.52 -18.90
CA GLU A 492 11.59 45.01 -19.74
C GLU A 492 11.33 44.81 -21.24
N ALA A 493 10.49 43.87 -21.66
CA ALA A 493 10.14 43.57 -23.04
C ALA A 493 9.21 44.63 -23.66
N VAL A 494 8.29 45.22 -22.88
CA VAL A 494 7.27 46.18 -23.40
C VAL A 494 7.87 47.40 -24.01
N PRO A 495 8.86 48.14 -23.42
CA PRO A 495 9.51 49.30 -24.06
C PRO A 495 10.10 48.97 -25.44
N ASN A 496 10.65 47.78 -25.60
CA ASN A 496 11.22 47.36 -26.90
C ASN A 496 10.12 47.16 -27.94
N ARG A 497 8.99 46.60 -27.56
CA ARG A 497 7.83 46.42 -28.44
C ARG A 497 7.17 47.75 -28.83
N VAL A 498 7.15 48.72 -27.90
CA VAL A 498 6.69 50.08 -28.18
C VAL A 498 7.59 50.75 -29.24
N LYS A 499 8.90 50.71 -29.08
CA LYS A 499 9.87 51.26 -30.08
C LYS A 499 9.72 50.58 -31.44
N GLU A 500 9.50 49.25 -31.48
CA GLU A 500 9.26 48.53 -32.72
C GLU A 500 7.96 49.04 -33.39
N LEU A 501 6.90 49.19 -32.64
CA LEU A 501 5.62 49.73 -33.16
C LEU A 501 5.79 51.16 -33.69
N GLU A 502 6.46 52.05 -32.97
CA GLU A 502 6.73 53.42 -33.41
C GLU A 502 7.49 53.44 -34.74
N ALA A 503 8.50 52.58 -34.88
CA ALA A 503 9.28 52.45 -36.12
C ALA A 503 8.40 51.96 -37.30
N LYS A 504 7.49 51.02 -37.06
CA LYS A 504 6.54 50.50 -38.08
C LYS A 504 5.48 51.55 -38.46
N VAL A 505 4.96 52.28 -37.47
CA VAL A 505 4.02 53.42 -37.73
C VAL A 505 4.69 54.48 -38.61
N LYS A 506 5.94 54.83 -38.29
CA LYS A 506 6.72 55.77 -39.15
C LYS A 506 6.89 55.24 -40.55
N ALA A 507 7.28 53.99 -40.73
CA ALA A 507 7.43 53.39 -42.05
C ALA A 507 6.08 53.37 -42.86
N LEU A 508 4.96 53.20 -42.19
CA LEU A 508 3.65 53.33 -42.81
C LEU A 508 3.38 54.76 -43.26
N ALA A 509 3.66 55.75 -42.39
CA ALA A 509 3.52 57.20 -42.72
C ALA A 509 4.41 57.60 -43.90
N ASP A 510 5.63 57.06 -43.99
CA ASP A 510 6.58 57.29 -45.07
C ASP A 510 6.15 56.63 -46.41
N ALA A 511 5.38 55.58 -46.37
CA ALA A 511 4.91 54.83 -47.59
C ALA A 511 3.62 55.44 -48.18
N GLN A 512 2.75 56.02 -47.37
CA GLN A 512 1.44 56.56 -47.78
C GLN A 512 1.50 57.67 -48.84
N PRO A 513 2.43 58.65 -48.75
CA PRO A 513 2.52 59.73 -49.72
C PRO A 513 2.82 59.29 -51.17
N GLY A 514 3.37 58.09 -51.35
CA GLY A 514 3.76 57.55 -52.67
C GLY A 514 2.55 57.05 -53.53
N VAL A 515 1.38 56.86 -52.96
CA VAL A 515 0.24 56.24 -53.69
C VAL A 515 -0.49 57.30 -54.55
N ALA A 516 -0.88 58.46 -54.00
CA ALA A 516 -1.63 59.49 -54.70
C ALA A 516 -0.90 60.02 -55.96
N PRO A 517 0.42 60.30 -55.96
CA PRO A 517 1.16 60.63 -57.15
C PRO A 517 1.15 59.51 -58.19
N ALA A 518 1.25 58.26 -57.80
CA ALA A 518 1.20 57.10 -58.71
C ALA A 518 -0.17 56.87 -59.34
N GLU A 519 -1.23 57.10 -58.60
CA GLU A 519 -2.63 57.10 -59.10
C GLU A 519 -2.85 58.16 -60.15
N LYS A 520 -2.32 59.37 -59.91
CA LYS A 520 -2.38 60.48 -60.90
C LYS A 520 -1.65 60.12 -62.20
N VAL A 521 -0.40 59.61 -62.07
CA VAL A 521 0.39 59.23 -63.25
C VAL A 521 -0.31 58.09 -64.05
N GLN A 522 -0.95 57.14 -63.38
CA GLN A 522 -1.72 56.07 -64.06
C GLN A 522 -2.94 56.70 -64.79
N ALA A 523 -3.69 57.57 -64.10
CA ALA A 523 -4.87 58.23 -64.67
C ALA A 523 -4.51 59.06 -65.93
N ASP A 524 -3.40 59.84 -65.82
CA ASP A 524 -2.88 60.64 -66.95
C ASP A 524 -2.43 59.72 -68.09
N ALA A 525 -1.81 58.60 -67.86
CA ALA A 525 -1.38 57.61 -68.87
C ALA A 525 -2.60 56.93 -69.48
N ASP A 526 -3.63 56.59 -68.77
CA ASP A 526 -4.90 56.02 -69.25
C ASP A 526 -5.63 56.99 -70.17
N ALA A 527 -5.71 58.27 -69.78
CA ALA A 527 -6.29 59.30 -70.64
C ALA A 527 -5.53 59.48 -71.96
N ALA A 528 -4.18 59.48 -71.87
CA ALA A 528 -3.34 59.56 -73.01
C ALA A 528 -3.43 58.36 -73.96
N LEU A 529 -3.64 57.17 -73.40
CA LEU A 529 -3.89 55.95 -74.21
C LEU A 529 -5.20 56.03 -74.93
N LYS A 530 -6.30 56.44 -74.28
CA LYS A 530 -7.65 56.61 -74.88
C LYS A 530 -7.64 57.59 -76.05
N GLU A 531 -6.90 58.73 -75.88
CA GLU A 531 -6.74 59.73 -76.94
C GLU A 531 -5.94 59.17 -78.08
N SER A 532 -4.91 58.42 -77.87
CA SER A 532 -4.08 57.75 -78.89
C SER A 532 -4.90 56.59 -79.56
N GLU A 533 -5.78 55.94 -78.92
CA GLU A 533 -6.71 54.96 -79.47
C GLU A 533 -7.68 55.62 -80.51
N LYS A 534 -8.24 56.71 -80.18
CA LYS A 534 -9.08 57.54 -81.09
C LYS A 534 -8.29 58.00 -82.30
N ALA A 535 -7.03 58.44 -82.13
CA ALA A 535 -6.18 58.78 -83.21
C ALA A 535 -5.86 57.60 -84.16
N VAL A 536 -5.65 56.42 -83.67
CA VAL A 536 -5.48 55.25 -84.50
C VAL A 536 -6.75 54.91 -85.28
N GLN A 537 -7.92 54.91 -84.64
CA GLN A 537 -9.22 54.67 -85.23
C GLN A 537 -9.47 55.65 -86.41
N LYS A 538 -9.14 56.93 -86.22
CA LYS A 538 -9.24 57.93 -87.21
C LYS A 538 -8.30 57.64 -88.42
N ALA A 539 -7.03 57.41 -88.14
CA ALA A 539 -6.03 57.11 -89.16
C ALA A 539 -6.37 55.80 -89.91
N GLU A 540 -6.93 54.81 -89.35
CA GLU A 540 -7.43 53.63 -90.03
C GLU A 540 -8.63 53.90 -90.88
N ALA A 541 -9.56 54.69 -90.42
CA ALA A 541 -10.71 55.15 -91.27
C ALA A 541 -10.29 56.03 -92.45
N ASP A 542 -9.41 56.98 -92.28
CA ASP A 542 -8.88 57.82 -93.29
C ASP A 542 -8.07 57.03 -94.31
N HIS A 543 -7.25 56.03 -93.90
CA HIS A 543 -6.52 55.15 -94.79
C HIS A 543 -7.48 54.24 -95.58
N LYS A 544 -8.51 53.66 -95.00
CA LYS A 544 -9.51 52.83 -95.62
C LYS A 544 -10.34 53.63 -96.66
N ALA A 545 -10.74 54.78 -96.33
CA ALA A 545 -11.42 55.67 -97.25
C ALA A 545 -10.52 56.06 -98.45
N ALA A 546 -9.24 56.31 -98.29
CA ALA A 546 -8.29 56.53 -99.31
C ALA A 546 -8.05 55.28 -100.20
N GLU A 547 -7.95 54.07 -99.57
CA GLU A 547 -7.90 52.78 -100.40
C GLU A 547 -9.15 52.59 -101.25
N GLU A 548 -10.36 52.82 -100.66
CA GLU A 548 -11.59 52.72 -101.39
C GLU A 548 -11.67 53.74 -102.57
N ALA A 549 -11.23 54.96 -102.32
CA ALA A 549 -11.14 55.99 -103.38
C ALA A 549 -10.11 55.61 -104.46
N PHE A 550 -8.94 55.11 -104.12
CA PHE A 550 -7.93 54.62 -105.01
C PHE A 550 -8.42 53.38 -105.83
N ALA A 551 -9.12 52.42 -105.25
CA ALA A 551 -9.72 51.30 -105.94
C ALA A 551 -10.74 51.78 -106.97
N LYS A 552 -11.55 52.77 -106.64
CA LYS A 552 -12.51 53.35 -107.62
C LYS A 552 -11.84 54.08 -108.76
N LEU A 553 -10.81 54.94 -108.51
CA LEU A 553 -9.99 55.56 -109.47
C LEU A 553 -9.28 54.54 -110.37
N LYS A 554 -8.82 53.45 -109.88
CA LYS A 554 -8.19 52.35 -110.65
C LYS A 554 -9.16 51.62 -111.51
N ALA A 555 -10.46 51.47 -111.17
CA ALA A 555 -11.52 50.89 -111.90
C ALA A 555 -11.99 51.85 -113.14
N ASP A 556 -11.92 53.15 -112.94
CA ASP A 556 -12.30 54.23 -114.06
C ASP A 556 -11.06 54.58 -114.83
N ALA A 557 -10.06 53.72 -115.04
CA ALA A 557 -8.70 53.97 -115.56
C ALA A 557 -8.64 54.24 -117.13
N ALA A 558 -9.53 54.96 -117.73
CA ALA A 558 -9.37 55.44 -119.17
C ALA A 558 -9.03 56.91 -119.42
N ALA A 559 -8.91 57.67 -118.30
CA ALA A 559 -8.57 59.15 -118.41
C ALA A 559 -7.90 59.68 -117.11
N ALA A 560 -6.68 59.66 -117.07
CA ALA A 560 -5.72 60.43 -116.22
C ALA A 560 -4.77 59.63 -115.30
N LYS A 561 -3.64 59.25 -115.90
CA LYS A 561 -2.50 58.62 -115.16
C LYS A 561 -2.07 59.41 -113.99
N GLU A 562 -2.15 60.74 -114.04
CA GLU A 562 -1.76 61.67 -113.04
C GLU A 562 -2.62 61.61 -111.77
N ALA A 563 -3.95 61.49 -111.87
CA ALA A 563 -4.89 61.36 -110.73
C ALA A 563 -4.77 60.05 -109.99
N VAL A 564 -4.39 58.93 -110.69
CA VAL A 564 -4.09 57.62 -110.08
C VAL A 564 -2.80 57.60 -109.29
N ASP A 565 -1.72 58.22 -109.87
CA ASP A 565 -0.42 58.34 -109.15
C ASP A 565 -0.51 59.25 -107.96
N GLU A 566 -1.26 60.34 -108.00
CA GLU A 566 -1.51 61.18 -106.80
C GLU A 566 -2.33 60.53 -105.72
N SER A 567 -3.33 59.70 -106.02
CA SER A 567 -4.13 58.89 -105.07
C SER A 567 -3.30 57.77 -104.53
N ALA A 568 -2.44 57.14 -105.24
CA ALA A 568 -1.49 56.08 -104.77
C ALA A 568 -0.53 56.70 -103.79
N LYS A 569 -0.06 57.95 -104.04
CA LYS A 569 0.83 58.66 -103.11
C LYS A 569 0.12 58.99 -101.78
N LYS A 570 -1.13 59.42 -101.87
CA LYS A 570 -1.98 59.75 -100.73
C LYS A 570 -2.29 58.50 -99.86
N VAL A 571 -2.59 57.30 -100.43
CA VAL A 571 -2.76 56.06 -99.74
C VAL A 571 -1.46 55.72 -99.02
N SER A 572 -0.31 55.90 -99.66
CA SER A 572 0.99 55.61 -99.07
C SER A 572 1.32 56.51 -97.88
N GLU A 573 0.98 57.81 -98.00
CA GLU A 573 1.15 58.79 -96.93
C GLU A 573 0.25 58.49 -95.72
N LEU A 574 -1.01 58.14 -95.95
CA LEU A 574 -1.96 57.70 -94.94
C LEU A 574 -1.57 56.42 -94.26
N ALA A 575 -1.03 55.42 -95.09
CA ALA A 575 -0.49 54.24 -94.49
C ALA A 575 0.66 54.48 -93.51
N LYS A 576 1.56 55.39 -93.89
CA LYS A 576 2.64 55.81 -92.97
C LYS A 576 2.09 56.51 -91.77
N ALA A 577 1.10 57.35 -91.93
CA ALA A 577 0.47 58.05 -90.79
C ALA A 577 -0.25 57.06 -89.85
N MET A 578 -0.93 56.07 -90.40
CA MET A 578 -1.55 55.01 -89.58
C MET A 578 -0.48 54.19 -88.86
N GLU A 579 0.59 53.75 -89.51
CA GLU A 579 1.66 53.06 -88.85
C GLU A 579 2.34 53.91 -87.73
N GLY A 580 2.48 55.23 -87.97
CA GLY A 580 2.95 56.20 -86.92
C GLY A 580 1.97 56.33 -85.77
N ALA A 581 0.66 56.32 -86.00
CA ALA A 581 -0.36 56.33 -84.98
C ALA A 581 -0.37 55.07 -84.16
N LYS A 582 -0.21 53.87 -84.81
CA LYS A 582 -0.11 52.58 -84.13
C LYS A 582 1.14 52.48 -83.27
N ALA A 583 2.26 52.97 -83.73
CA ALA A 583 3.48 53.03 -82.95
C ALA A 583 3.35 53.97 -81.75
N ALA A 584 2.68 55.10 -81.86
CA ALA A 584 2.37 56.02 -80.77
C ALA A 584 1.40 55.38 -79.76
N PHE A 585 0.38 54.63 -80.18
CA PHE A 585 -0.53 53.90 -79.36
C PHE A 585 0.22 52.82 -78.51
N LYS A 586 1.03 52.02 -79.15
CA LYS A 586 1.85 51.01 -78.48
C LYS A 586 2.79 51.61 -77.44
N ALA A 587 3.39 52.76 -77.70
CA ALA A 587 4.21 53.49 -76.77
C ALA A 587 3.40 53.98 -75.57
N LYS A 588 2.13 54.43 -75.72
CA LYS A 588 1.23 54.82 -74.64
C LYS A 588 0.71 53.64 -73.88
N GLU A 589 0.39 52.50 -74.51
CA GLU A 589 0.07 51.25 -73.89
C GLU A 589 1.22 50.76 -72.91
N THR A 590 2.43 50.83 -73.38
CA THR A 590 3.60 50.53 -72.59
C THR A 590 3.74 51.51 -71.40
N ALA A 591 3.47 52.77 -71.64
CA ALA A 591 3.56 53.80 -70.57
C ALA A 591 2.47 53.57 -69.48
N LEU A 592 1.23 53.19 -69.90
CA LEU A 592 0.13 52.88 -69.00
C LEU A 592 0.47 51.65 -68.20
N LYS A 593 0.98 50.59 -68.85
CA LYS A 593 1.40 49.40 -68.11
C LYS A 593 2.48 49.73 -67.07
N SER A 594 3.50 50.50 -67.40
CA SER A 594 4.53 50.93 -66.48
C SER A 594 3.99 51.75 -65.27
N ALA A 595 3.00 52.64 -65.57
CA ALA A 595 2.35 53.41 -64.55
C ALA A 595 1.45 52.55 -63.62
N THR A 596 0.77 51.57 -64.18
CA THR A 596 -0.02 50.61 -63.41
C THR A 596 0.90 49.72 -62.50
N ASP A 597 1.97 49.20 -63.03
CA ASP A 597 2.95 48.42 -62.24
C ASP A 597 3.52 49.25 -61.10
N ALA A 598 3.80 50.54 -61.33
CA ALA A 598 4.33 51.47 -60.34
C ALA A 598 3.26 51.73 -59.23
N LEU A 599 2.00 51.89 -59.58
CA LEU A 599 0.91 52.07 -58.61
C LEU A 599 0.68 50.81 -57.77
N GLU A 600 0.65 49.64 -58.40
CA GLU A 600 0.52 48.36 -57.69
C GLU A 600 1.69 48.18 -56.68
N ALA A 601 2.93 48.52 -57.09
CA ALA A 601 4.10 48.48 -56.23
C ALA A 601 3.96 49.43 -55.03
N ALA A 602 3.43 50.64 -55.23
CA ALA A 602 3.20 51.59 -54.19
C ALA A 602 2.10 51.11 -53.23
N LYS A 603 0.96 50.62 -53.74
CA LYS A 603 -0.13 50.06 -52.94
C LYS A 603 0.35 48.82 -52.12
N LYS A 604 1.14 47.95 -52.73
CA LYS A 604 1.73 46.82 -52.07
C LYS A 604 2.65 47.24 -50.90
N LYS A 605 3.49 48.29 -51.06
CA LYS A 605 4.32 48.84 -49.98
C LYS A 605 3.47 49.32 -48.80
N VAL A 606 2.42 50.09 -49.07
CA VAL A 606 1.48 50.56 -48.00
C VAL A 606 0.78 49.40 -47.32
N MET A 607 0.31 48.42 -48.06
CA MET A 607 -0.37 47.24 -47.52
C MET A 607 0.58 46.43 -46.61
N THR A 608 1.83 46.19 -47.04
CA THR A 608 2.82 45.50 -46.25
C THR A 608 3.14 46.28 -44.94
N ALA A 609 3.34 47.59 -45.06
CA ALA A 609 3.60 48.43 -43.88
C ALA A 609 2.39 48.47 -42.91
N LYS A 610 1.13 48.48 -43.42
CA LYS A 610 -0.07 48.37 -42.58
C LYS A 610 -0.11 47.03 -41.84
N THR A 611 0.14 45.92 -42.54
CA THR A 611 0.21 44.58 -41.92
C THR A 611 1.30 44.50 -40.86
N ASP A 612 2.44 45.13 -41.10
CA ASP A 612 3.55 45.18 -40.15
C ASP A 612 3.17 45.98 -38.88
N VAL A 613 2.44 47.09 -39.01
CA VAL A 613 1.87 47.86 -37.88
C VAL A 613 0.91 46.99 -37.08
N GLU A 614 -0.05 46.34 -37.71
CA GLU A 614 -1.02 45.47 -37.05
C GLU A 614 -0.30 44.30 -36.25
N ARG A 615 0.74 43.73 -36.85
CA ARG A 615 1.58 42.74 -36.15
C ARG A 615 2.30 43.30 -34.94
N ALA A 616 2.86 44.49 -35.07
CA ALA A 616 3.57 45.12 -33.96
C ALA A 616 2.64 45.55 -32.81
N GLU A 617 1.42 46.00 -33.13
CA GLU A 617 0.37 46.28 -32.14
C GLU A 617 -0.06 45.02 -31.39
N ASN A 618 -0.27 43.92 -32.11
CA ASN A 618 -0.60 42.64 -31.51
C ASN A 618 0.54 42.11 -30.63
N ALA A 619 1.79 42.24 -31.06
CA ALA A 619 2.97 41.87 -30.26
C ALA A 619 3.09 42.74 -28.99
N LYS A 620 2.75 44.02 -29.04
CA LYS A 620 2.68 44.89 -27.84
C LYS A 620 1.58 44.42 -26.89
N LYS A 621 0.37 44.19 -27.37
CA LYS A 621 -0.77 43.69 -26.56
C LYS A 621 -0.46 42.37 -25.89
N LEU A 622 0.20 41.45 -26.63
CA LEU A 622 0.65 40.15 -26.07
C LEU A 622 1.64 40.36 -24.93
N ALA A 623 2.64 41.21 -25.10
CA ALA A 623 3.62 41.51 -24.07
C ALA A 623 2.99 42.18 -22.82
N GLU A 624 2.00 43.02 -23.00
CA GLU A 624 1.22 43.62 -21.88
C GLU A 624 0.41 42.53 -21.13
N SER A 625 -0.21 41.59 -21.85
CA SER A 625 -0.94 40.48 -21.23
C SER A 625 -0.02 39.49 -20.52
N GLU A 626 1.19 39.27 -21.02
CA GLU A 626 2.25 38.46 -20.36
C GLU A 626 2.66 39.06 -19.00
N ILE A 627 2.70 40.38 -18.86
CA ILE A 627 2.96 41.03 -17.56
C ILE A 627 1.85 40.71 -16.56
N GLU A 628 0.59 40.80 -16.92
CA GLU A 628 -0.53 40.53 -16.01
C GLU A 628 -0.57 39.06 -15.60
N LEU A 629 -0.30 38.15 -16.54
CA LEU A 629 -0.16 36.73 -16.24
C LEU A 629 0.99 36.45 -15.26
N ALA A 630 2.18 37.05 -15.56
CA ALA A 630 3.36 36.90 -14.70
C ALA A 630 3.14 37.47 -13.29
N LYS A 631 2.46 38.61 -13.14
CA LYS A 631 2.10 39.18 -11.83
C LYS A 631 1.14 38.27 -11.06
N THR A 632 0.18 37.65 -11.75
CA THR A 632 -0.73 36.68 -11.12
C THR A 632 0.02 35.46 -10.63
N GLU A 633 0.95 34.94 -11.44
CA GLU A 633 1.84 33.83 -11.07
C GLU A 633 2.76 34.20 -9.88
N GLU A 634 3.34 35.42 -9.88
CA GLU A 634 4.17 35.92 -8.76
C GLU A 634 3.35 35.96 -7.46
N LYS A 635 2.13 36.47 -7.51
CA LYS A 635 1.25 36.55 -6.35
C LYS A 635 0.91 35.15 -5.81
N THR A 636 0.49 34.24 -6.67
CA THR A 636 0.11 32.87 -6.26
C THR A 636 1.27 32.07 -5.71
N THR A 637 2.46 32.22 -6.30
CA THR A 637 3.68 31.53 -5.82
C THR A 637 4.19 32.13 -4.53
N ALA A 638 4.09 33.46 -4.34
CA ALA A 638 4.44 34.12 -3.08
C ALA A 638 3.51 33.69 -1.93
N GLU A 639 2.19 33.62 -2.18
CA GLU A 639 1.21 33.11 -1.22
C GLU A 639 1.51 31.64 -0.85
N ALA A 640 1.86 30.81 -1.82
CA ALA A 640 2.25 29.42 -1.60
C ALA A 640 3.51 29.31 -0.73
N ALA A 641 4.53 30.16 -0.93
CA ALA A 641 5.74 30.19 -0.12
C ALA A 641 5.45 30.61 1.33
N VAL A 642 4.59 31.62 1.53
CA VAL A 642 4.13 32.03 2.87
C VAL A 642 3.41 30.89 3.57
N LYS A 643 2.52 30.19 2.89
CA LYS A 643 1.81 29.03 3.43
C LYS A 643 2.78 27.89 3.79
N ALA A 644 3.70 27.55 2.90
CA ALA A 644 4.71 26.52 3.15
C ALA A 644 5.56 26.82 4.38
N LYS A 645 5.90 28.10 4.60
CA LYS A 645 6.62 28.56 5.80
C LYS A 645 5.80 28.40 7.07
N ALA A 646 4.52 28.76 7.03
CA ALA A 646 3.60 28.58 8.15
C ALA A 646 3.43 27.09 8.49
N ASP A 647 3.26 26.24 7.47
CA ASP A 647 3.14 24.81 7.62
C ASP A 647 4.40 24.19 8.24
N LEU A 648 5.60 24.65 7.85
CA LEU A 648 6.85 24.22 8.46
C LEU A 648 6.94 24.62 9.94
N THR A 649 6.57 25.86 10.29
CA THR A 649 6.56 26.33 11.67
C THR A 649 5.60 25.51 12.56
N ALA A 650 4.43 25.18 12.04
CA ALA A 650 3.46 24.34 12.74
C ALA A 650 4.02 22.93 12.96
N GLN A 651 4.69 22.36 11.99
CA GLN A 651 5.27 21.02 12.06
C GLN A 651 6.48 20.97 13.02
N ASP A 652 7.32 22.01 13.06
CA ASP A 652 8.41 22.13 14.05
C ASP A 652 7.86 22.17 15.48
N ALA A 653 6.73 22.86 15.71
CA ALA A 653 6.08 22.90 17.00
C ALA A 653 5.50 21.53 17.39
N GLU A 654 4.91 20.79 16.45
CA GLU A 654 4.39 19.45 16.70
C GLU A 654 5.52 18.46 17.00
N LYS A 655 6.61 18.51 16.24
CA LYS A 655 7.82 17.73 16.53
C LYS A 655 8.33 17.97 17.94
N ALA A 656 8.38 19.21 18.40
CA ALA A 656 8.85 19.54 19.75
C ALA A 656 7.99 18.87 20.83
N LYS A 657 6.67 18.78 20.63
CA LYS A 657 5.75 18.06 21.56
C LYS A 657 6.04 16.56 21.57
N VAL A 658 6.20 15.96 20.38
CA VAL A 658 6.50 14.53 20.25
C VAL A 658 7.84 14.19 20.91
N VAL A 659 8.87 15.00 20.72
CA VAL A 659 10.18 14.82 21.36
C VAL A 659 10.06 14.86 22.90
N ALA A 660 9.28 15.80 23.44
CA ALA A 660 9.06 15.90 24.87
C ALA A 660 8.30 14.67 25.42
N GLU A 661 7.29 14.18 24.69
CA GLU A 661 6.58 12.95 25.03
C GLU A 661 7.51 11.73 25.03
N VAL A 662 8.36 11.59 24.01
CA VAL A 662 9.31 10.47 23.88
C VAL A 662 10.29 10.44 25.04
N GLU A 663 10.74 11.59 25.50
CA GLU A 663 11.63 11.67 26.68
C GLU A 663 10.93 11.18 27.97
N VAL A 664 9.64 11.50 28.14
CA VAL A 664 8.83 10.98 29.25
C VAL A 664 8.66 9.46 29.14
N LEU A 665 8.33 8.97 27.97
CA LEU A 665 8.16 7.54 27.71
C LEU A 665 9.48 6.78 27.89
N LYS A 666 10.60 7.36 27.50
CA LYS A 666 11.94 6.81 27.72
C LYS A 666 12.21 6.61 29.21
N LYS A 667 12.00 7.63 30.02
CA LYS A 667 12.16 7.54 31.48
C LYS A 667 11.27 6.47 32.09
N ALA A 668 10.04 6.35 31.59
CA ALA A 668 9.12 5.30 32.03
C ALA A 668 9.61 3.89 31.61
N SER A 669 10.17 3.73 30.43
CA SER A 669 10.74 2.46 29.94
C SER A 669 12.01 2.05 30.69
N GLU A 670 12.80 3.02 31.10
CA GLU A 670 14.03 2.83 31.88
C GLU A 670 13.77 2.62 33.39
N ALA A 671 12.57 2.97 33.88
CA ALA A 671 12.16 2.77 35.27
C ALA A 671 11.94 1.29 35.55
N ALA A 672 13.03 0.57 35.74
CA ALA A 672 13.02 -0.85 36.01
C ALA A 672 12.91 -1.11 37.51
N SER A 673 12.06 -2.05 37.89
CA SER A 673 11.92 -2.52 39.27
C SER A 673 12.70 -3.83 39.44
N PRO A 674 13.39 -4.05 40.60
CA PRO A 674 14.12 -5.29 40.83
C PRO A 674 13.27 -6.53 40.56
N VAL A 675 13.89 -7.55 39.98
CA VAL A 675 13.25 -8.87 39.82
C VAL A 675 13.22 -9.51 41.23
N THR A 676 12.06 -10.02 41.59
CA THR A 676 11.86 -10.67 42.91
C THR A 676 11.72 -12.17 42.81
N THR A 677 11.15 -12.65 41.70
CA THR A 677 10.93 -14.08 41.47
C THR A 677 11.02 -14.45 40.00
N LEU A 678 11.48 -15.67 39.73
CA LEU A 678 11.56 -16.31 38.41
C LEU A 678 11.07 -17.75 38.47
N HIS A 679 10.41 -18.19 37.42
CA HIS A 679 10.10 -19.60 37.23
C HIS A 679 10.06 -19.98 35.73
N LEU A 680 10.70 -21.09 35.37
CA LEU A 680 10.62 -21.69 34.05
C LEU A 680 9.53 -22.76 34.00
N SER A 681 8.72 -22.79 32.96
CA SER A 681 7.67 -23.81 32.79
C SER A 681 8.27 -25.22 32.61
N GLY A 682 7.48 -26.23 32.96
CA GLY A 682 7.90 -27.64 32.89
C GLY A 682 8.23 -28.10 31.47
N ASP A 683 7.55 -27.55 30.46
CA ASP A 683 7.78 -27.77 29.03
C ASP A 683 8.96 -26.96 28.48
N GLN A 684 9.62 -26.15 29.29
CA GLN A 684 10.73 -25.26 28.93
C GLN A 684 10.37 -24.18 27.89
N GLY A 685 9.10 -23.97 27.58
CA GLY A 685 8.64 -22.98 26.58
C GLY A 685 8.56 -21.56 27.14
N TRP A 686 8.39 -21.43 28.47
CA TRP A 686 8.04 -20.16 29.08
C TRP A 686 8.88 -19.81 30.31
N LEU A 687 9.10 -18.51 30.51
CA LEU A 687 9.71 -17.92 31.72
C LEU A 687 8.69 -16.92 32.31
N VAL A 688 8.37 -17.02 33.59
CA VAL A 688 7.70 -15.95 34.34
C VAL A 688 8.70 -15.14 35.13
N VAL A 689 8.54 -13.83 35.11
CA VAL A 689 9.37 -12.84 35.85
C VAL A 689 8.44 -11.99 36.70
N GLY A 690 8.62 -12.01 38.00
CA GLY A 690 7.91 -11.12 38.92
C GLY A 690 8.83 -10.02 39.44
N HIS A 691 8.28 -8.84 39.62
CA HIS A 691 9.02 -7.62 39.99
C HIS A 691 8.53 -7.02 41.32
N ALA A 692 9.38 -6.22 41.92
CA ALA A 692 9.08 -5.53 43.22
C ALA A 692 7.97 -4.46 43.06
N ASN A 693 7.62 -4.02 41.85
CA ASN A 693 6.52 -3.08 41.60
C ASN A 693 5.19 -3.75 41.28
N GLY A 694 5.07 -5.07 41.43
CA GLY A 694 3.87 -5.82 41.14
C GLY A 694 3.72 -6.23 39.67
N LEU A 695 4.68 -5.92 38.81
CA LEU A 695 4.67 -6.37 37.40
C LEU A 695 5.02 -7.86 37.32
N VAL A 696 4.24 -8.57 36.51
CA VAL A 696 4.48 -9.97 36.16
C VAL A 696 4.62 -10.06 34.66
N GLN A 697 5.70 -10.64 34.19
CA GLN A 697 5.95 -10.84 32.75
C GLN A 697 6.00 -12.34 32.45
N VAL A 698 5.37 -12.75 31.34
CA VAL A 698 5.56 -14.08 30.77
C VAL A 698 6.37 -13.89 29.48
N ARG A 699 7.44 -14.66 29.40
CA ARG A 699 8.42 -14.57 28.32
C ARG A 699 8.62 -15.92 27.64
N GLY A 700 8.96 -15.95 26.36
CA GLY A 700 9.40 -17.13 25.67
C GLY A 700 10.79 -17.55 26.17
N ALA A 701 10.96 -18.82 26.58
CA ALA A 701 12.23 -19.31 27.08
C ALA A 701 13.27 -19.60 25.97
N ALA A 702 12.89 -19.48 24.70
CA ALA A 702 13.81 -19.61 23.57
C ALA A 702 14.67 -18.37 23.36
N ASN A 703 14.08 -17.17 23.49
CA ASN A 703 14.71 -15.90 23.11
C ASN A 703 14.41 -14.72 24.05
N GLY A 704 13.66 -14.93 25.13
CA GLY A 704 13.24 -13.87 26.04
C GLY A 704 12.12 -12.96 25.53
N GLY A 705 11.50 -13.26 24.38
CA GLY A 705 10.43 -12.48 23.79
C GLY A 705 9.20 -12.36 24.68
N VAL A 706 8.51 -11.20 24.66
CA VAL A 706 7.32 -10.95 25.48
C VAL A 706 6.16 -11.80 25.00
N VAL A 707 5.54 -12.54 25.92
CA VAL A 707 4.31 -13.31 25.67
C VAL A 707 3.11 -12.56 26.23
N ALA A 708 3.21 -12.14 27.50
CA ALA A 708 2.21 -11.37 28.20
C ALA A 708 2.86 -10.57 29.33
N ALA A 709 2.21 -9.48 29.69
CA ALA A 709 2.53 -8.74 30.90
C ALA A 709 1.24 -8.52 31.68
N PHE A 710 1.31 -8.77 32.98
CA PHE A 710 0.20 -8.59 33.92
C PHE A 710 0.70 -7.74 35.06
N GLY A 711 -0.16 -7.10 35.81
CA GLY A 711 0.28 -6.36 36.96
C GLY A 711 -0.85 -5.83 37.80
N SER A 712 -0.64 -5.77 39.11
CA SER A 712 -1.41 -4.93 40.01
C SER A 712 -0.94 -3.49 39.79
N ARG A 713 -1.46 -2.81 38.80
CA ARG A 713 -1.04 -1.44 38.46
C ARG A 713 -1.48 -0.37 39.48
N LYS A 714 -2.33 -0.72 40.45
CA LYS A 714 -2.87 0.22 41.41
C LYS A 714 -2.14 0.25 42.78
N GLU A 715 -1.48 -0.84 43.16
CA GLU A 715 -1.02 -0.99 44.56
C GLU A 715 0.48 -1.28 44.74
N LYS A 716 1.27 -1.38 43.65
CA LYS A 716 2.74 -1.53 43.69
C LYS A 716 3.29 -2.58 44.64
N ALA A 717 2.50 -3.60 44.99
CA ALA A 717 2.93 -4.64 45.92
C ALA A 717 3.92 -5.59 45.23
N ALA A 718 5.07 -5.84 45.87
CA ALA A 718 6.10 -6.72 45.34
C ALA A 718 5.57 -8.13 45.09
N ILE A 719 5.92 -8.72 43.95
CA ILE A 719 5.60 -10.12 43.67
C ILE A 719 6.58 -11.03 44.36
N HIS A 720 6.13 -11.78 45.34
CA HIS A 720 6.96 -12.73 46.09
C HIS A 720 7.02 -14.11 45.49
N PHE A 721 5.99 -14.49 44.76
CA PHE A 721 5.88 -15.81 44.16
C PHE A 721 5.23 -15.72 42.77
N ALA A 722 5.83 -16.37 41.78
CA ALA A 722 5.25 -16.56 40.44
C ALA A 722 5.60 -17.96 39.93
N ARG A 723 4.60 -18.72 39.47
CA ARG A 723 4.81 -20.10 39.03
C ARG A 723 3.79 -20.45 37.92
N PHE A 724 4.21 -21.25 37.01
CA PHE A 724 3.32 -21.90 36.05
C PHE A 724 2.58 -23.06 36.71
N ALA A 725 1.28 -23.12 36.55
CA ALA A 725 0.42 -24.25 36.91
C ALA A 725 -0.54 -24.42 35.70
N ASP A 726 -0.42 -25.55 35.03
CA ASP A 726 -1.12 -25.79 33.74
C ASP A 726 -0.91 -24.63 32.77
N ASN A 727 -1.95 -24.15 32.07
CA ASN A 727 -1.89 -23.00 31.15
C ASN A 727 -2.11 -21.65 31.85
N ARG A 728 -1.72 -21.53 33.09
CA ARG A 728 -1.87 -20.31 33.89
C ARG A 728 -0.61 -19.97 34.67
N VAL A 729 -0.41 -18.70 34.93
CA VAL A 729 0.61 -18.19 35.85
C VAL A 729 -0.08 -17.78 37.15
N THR A 730 0.26 -18.44 38.23
CA THR A 730 -0.21 -18.04 39.55
C THR A 730 0.87 -17.21 40.25
N VAL A 731 0.47 -16.08 40.77
CA VAL A 731 1.34 -15.13 41.48
C VAL A 731 0.75 -14.77 42.84
N SER A 732 1.61 -14.44 43.78
CA SER A 732 1.22 -13.79 45.05
C SER A 732 2.08 -12.55 45.26
N ALA A 733 1.43 -11.52 45.78
CA ALA A 733 2.06 -10.24 46.08
C ALA A 733 2.16 -10.01 47.58
N GLU A 734 2.95 -9.01 48.01
CA GLU A 734 3.21 -8.64 49.39
C GLU A 734 1.94 -8.24 50.17
N ASP A 735 0.93 -7.73 49.44
CA ASP A 735 -0.39 -7.36 49.97
C ASP A 735 -1.27 -8.57 50.35
N GLY A 736 -0.78 -9.79 50.12
CA GLY A 736 -1.53 -11.00 50.37
C GLY A 736 -2.57 -11.34 49.30
N VAL A 737 -2.57 -10.62 48.18
CA VAL A 737 -3.45 -10.90 47.04
C VAL A 737 -2.74 -11.83 46.05
N GLY A 738 -3.42 -12.89 45.68
CA GLY A 738 -2.97 -13.81 44.63
C GLY A 738 -3.79 -13.65 43.37
N TRP A 739 -3.15 -13.85 42.27
CA TRP A 739 -3.79 -13.84 40.94
C TRP A 739 -3.36 -15.05 40.13
N SER A 740 -4.29 -15.56 39.34
CA SER A 740 -4.01 -16.58 38.36
C SER A 740 -4.34 -16.04 36.97
N TYR A 741 -3.32 -15.85 36.16
CA TYR A 741 -3.42 -15.30 34.82
C TYR A 741 -3.34 -16.41 33.75
N PRO A 742 -4.21 -16.45 32.74
CA PRO A 742 -4.03 -17.36 31.63
C PRO A 742 -2.81 -16.94 30.80
N THR A 743 -2.03 -17.91 30.36
CA THR A 743 -0.85 -17.69 29.52
C THR A 743 -1.18 -17.62 28.04
N GLU A 744 -2.30 -18.18 27.64
CA GLU A 744 -2.75 -18.24 26.26
C GLU A 744 -3.78 -17.15 25.96
N SER A 745 -3.61 -16.52 24.82
CA SER A 745 -4.62 -15.64 24.23
C SER A 745 -5.44 -16.41 23.20
N LYS A 746 -6.72 -16.09 23.12
CA LYS A 746 -7.64 -16.63 22.10
C LYS A 746 -8.01 -15.56 21.10
N TRP A 747 -8.06 -15.93 19.83
CA TRP A 747 -8.63 -15.09 18.79
C TRP A 747 -10.11 -15.39 18.66
N VAL A 748 -10.93 -14.36 18.76
CA VAL A 748 -12.39 -14.47 18.65
C VAL A 748 -12.90 -13.59 17.52
N LEU A 749 -13.93 -14.04 16.83
CA LEU A 749 -14.63 -13.22 15.84
C LEU A 749 -15.36 -12.09 16.58
N ALA A 750 -14.83 -10.87 16.48
CA ALA A 750 -15.43 -9.70 17.08
C ALA A 750 -16.59 -9.17 16.21
N LYS A 751 -16.42 -9.22 14.87
CA LYS A 751 -17.42 -8.68 13.96
C LYS A 751 -17.25 -9.21 12.53
N THR A 752 -18.40 -9.32 11.83
CA THR A 752 -18.45 -9.44 10.37
C THR A 752 -19.10 -8.18 9.79
N ILE A 753 -18.43 -7.52 8.85
CA ILE A 753 -18.91 -6.34 8.13
C ILE A 753 -19.22 -6.74 6.70
N GLY A 754 -20.42 -6.40 6.22
CA GLY A 754 -20.91 -6.85 4.92
C GLY A 754 -21.47 -8.28 4.96
N SER A 755 -21.91 -8.75 3.82
CA SER A 755 -22.34 -10.15 3.62
C SER A 755 -22.34 -10.50 2.14
N VAL A 756 -22.23 -11.77 1.82
CA VAL A 756 -22.27 -12.28 0.44
C VAL A 756 -23.57 -11.93 -0.32
N LYS A 757 -24.66 -11.66 0.40
CA LYS A 757 -25.97 -11.31 -0.17
C LYS A 757 -26.16 -9.79 -0.33
N ALA A 758 -25.33 -8.97 0.28
CA ALA A 758 -25.43 -7.51 0.25
C ALA A 758 -24.31 -6.92 -0.62
N VAL A 759 -24.63 -5.89 -1.39
CA VAL A 759 -23.67 -5.13 -2.19
C VAL A 759 -23.09 -3.92 -1.44
N GLU A 760 -23.55 -3.71 -0.21
CA GLU A 760 -23.03 -2.67 0.68
C GLU A 760 -22.51 -3.30 1.97
N PRO A 761 -21.39 -2.79 2.53
CA PRO A 761 -20.57 -1.69 1.99
C PRO A 761 -19.63 -2.11 0.84
N PHE A 762 -19.50 -3.40 0.54
CA PHE A 762 -18.58 -3.92 -0.48
C PHE A 762 -19.33 -4.39 -1.73
N LYS A 763 -18.94 -3.83 -2.89
CA LYS A 763 -19.56 -4.20 -4.18
C LYS A 763 -19.13 -5.59 -4.64
N ASP A 764 -17.88 -5.96 -4.41
CA ASP A 764 -17.27 -7.24 -4.76
C ASP A 764 -16.22 -7.62 -3.68
N ARG A 765 -15.10 -8.23 -4.05
CA ARG A 765 -14.06 -8.69 -3.13
C ARG A 765 -13.34 -7.56 -2.41
N VAL A 766 -13.01 -7.80 -1.17
CA VAL A 766 -12.09 -7.01 -0.36
C VAL A 766 -10.67 -7.47 -0.68
N LEU A 767 -10.00 -6.78 -1.61
CA LEU A 767 -8.72 -7.19 -2.18
C LEU A 767 -7.53 -6.64 -1.42
N ALA A 768 -7.70 -5.51 -0.73
CA ALA A 768 -6.66 -4.87 0.04
C ALA A 768 -7.19 -4.35 1.36
N SER A 769 -6.40 -4.44 2.43
CA SER A 769 -6.70 -3.87 3.74
C SER A 769 -5.43 -3.41 4.42
N ALA A 770 -5.48 -2.26 5.10
CA ALA A 770 -4.38 -1.77 5.91
C ALA A 770 -4.88 -0.91 7.08
N PHE A 771 -4.15 -0.97 8.19
CA PHE A 771 -4.30 -0.02 9.29
C PHE A 771 -3.35 1.15 9.12
N SER A 772 -3.77 2.35 9.55
CA SER A 772 -2.84 3.46 9.74
C SER A 772 -1.80 3.10 10.82
N ARG A 773 -0.63 3.74 10.76
CA ARG A 773 0.50 3.40 11.64
C ARG A 773 0.19 3.64 13.13
N ASP A 774 -0.68 4.59 13.45
CA ASP A 774 -1.20 4.86 14.78
C ASP A 774 -2.33 3.91 15.22
N GLY A 775 -2.84 3.09 14.29
CA GLY A 775 -3.95 2.17 14.51
C GLY A 775 -5.32 2.84 14.56
N GLY A 776 -5.40 4.14 14.30
CA GLY A 776 -6.65 4.91 14.39
C GLY A 776 -7.61 4.68 13.22
N LEU A 777 -7.10 4.29 12.07
CA LEU A 777 -7.86 4.09 10.84
C LEU A 777 -7.64 2.70 10.26
N LEU A 778 -8.70 2.18 9.63
CA LEU A 778 -8.66 0.98 8.79
C LEU A 778 -9.14 1.37 7.38
N ALA A 779 -8.27 1.20 6.38
CA ALA A 779 -8.62 1.36 4.98
C ALA A 779 -8.80 -0.01 4.30
N VAL A 780 -9.78 -0.07 3.42
CA VAL A 780 -10.12 -1.27 2.65
C VAL A 780 -10.32 -0.89 1.20
N GLY A 781 -9.69 -1.62 0.29
CA GLY A 781 -9.77 -1.44 -1.15
C GLY A 781 -10.45 -2.61 -1.84
N GLY A 782 -11.19 -2.31 -2.88
CA GLY A 782 -11.89 -3.27 -3.74
C GLY A 782 -12.58 -2.53 -4.87
N GLY A 783 -13.77 -2.95 -5.24
CA GLY A 783 -14.58 -2.34 -6.29
C GLY A 783 -15.24 -3.38 -7.17
N ASP A 784 -15.98 -2.92 -8.18
CA ASP A 784 -16.61 -3.79 -9.17
C ASP A 784 -15.65 -3.96 -10.37
N PRO A 785 -15.19 -5.17 -10.67
CA PRO A 785 -14.21 -5.41 -11.73
C PRO A 785 -14.60 -4.79 -13.06
N SER A 786 -13.64 -4.10 -13.69
CA SER A 786 -13.79 -3.35 -14.95
C SER A 786 -14.79 -2.18 -14.90
N ARG A 787 -15.22 -1.75 -13.72
CA ARG A 787 -16.20 -0.66 -13.54
C ARG A 787 -15.71 0.44 -12.63
N ASP A 788 -15.26 0.10 -11.42
CA ASP A 788 -14.73 1.06 -10.48
C ASP A 788 -13.82 0.41 -9.43
N GLY A 789 -13.05 1.25 -8.76
CA GLY A 789 -12.25 0.89 -7.61
C GLY A 789 -12.50 1.87 -6.48
N ASP A 790 -13.08 1.36 -5.40
CA ASP A 790 -13.46 2.14 -4.23
C ASP A 790 -12.48 1.93 -3.07
N VAL A 791 -12.30 2.95 -2.25
CA VAL A 791 -11.63 2.86 -0.96
C VAL A 791 -12.61 3.22 0.14
N LEU A 792 -12.67 2.36 1.15
CA LEU A 792 -13.52 2.53 2.34
C LEU A 792 -12.61 2.75 3.55
N ILE A 793 -12.91 3.74 4.40
CA ILE A 793 -12.10 4.08 5.57
C ILE A 793 -12.98 4.12 6.81
N TRP A 794 -12.61 3.35 7.84
CA TRP A 794 -13.22 3.35 9.17
C TRP A 794 -12.28 3.95 10.21
N LYS A 795 -12.87 4.54 11.25
CA LYS A 795 -12.17 4.71 12.53
C LYS A 795 -12.20 3.37 13.26
N THR A 796 -11.07 2.90 13.75
CA THR A 796 -10.98 1.59 14.43
C THR A 796 -11.80 1.53 15.71
N THR A 797 -12.04 2.69 16.35
CA THR A 797 -12.92 2.83 17.52
C THR A 797 -14.41 2.79 17.21
N ALA A 798 -14.80 2.82 15.92
CA ALA A 798 -16.19 2.92 15.47
C ALA A 798 -16.45 2.07 14.21
N LEU A 799 -16.05 0.80 14.24
CA LEU A 799 -16.27 -0.15 13.13
C LEU A 799 -17.76 -0.46 12.88
N ASP A 800 -18.65 -0.04 13.78
CA ASP A 800 -20.11 -0.14 13.60
C ASP A 800 -20.69 0.99 12.75
N ALA A 801 -19.98 2.08 12.64
CA ALA A 801 -20.39 3.20 11.83
C ALA A 801 -20.20 2.91 10.33
N ALA A 802 -20.98 3.61 9.49
CA ALA A 802 -20.77 3.56 8.05
C ALA A 802 -19.35 4.07 7.70
N PRO A 803 -18.66 3.44 6.75
CA PRO A 803 -17.34 3.89 6.33
C PRO A 803 -17.43 5.20 5.56
N ARG A 804 -16.35 5.98 5.60
CA ARG A 804 -16.14 7.05 4.63
C ARG A 804 -15.70 6.39 3.32
N ARG A 805 -16.33 6.76 2.22
CA ARG A 805 -16.08 6.15 0.91
C ARG A 805 -15.43 7.16 -0.04
N ALA A 806 -14.24 6.85 -0.54
CA ALA A 806 -13.70 7.47 -1.75
C ALA A 806 -14.14 6.61 -2.94
N ALA A 807 -15.20 7.05 -3.62
CA ALA A 807 -15.79 6.32 -4.73
C ALA A 807 -15.00 6.55 -6.02
N ALA A 808 -14.87 5.49 -6.83
CA ALA A 808 -14.22 5.53 -8.14
C ALA A 808 -12.81 6.15 -8.08
N VAL A 809 -12.05 5.80 -7.04
CA VAL A 809 -10.62 6.16 -6.96
C VAL A 809 -9.88 5.63 -8.18
N HIS A 810 -10.23 4.44 -8.66
CA HIS A 810 -9.76 3.85 -9.91
C HIS A 810 -10.93 3.55 -10.86
N SER A 811 -10.64 3.47 -12.16
CA SER A 811 -11.64 3.04 -13.16
C SER A 811 -11.81 1.52 -13.22
N ASP A 812 -11.04 0.79 -12.43
CA ASP A 812 -11.11 -0.65 -12.19
C ASP A 812 -10.72 -0.92 -10.73
N THR A 813 -10.84 -2.15 -10.25
CA THR A 813 -10.64 -2.55 -8.86
C THR A 813 -9.34 -2.04 -8.23
N VAL A 814 -9.40 -1.67 -6.95
CA VAL A 814 -8.23 -1.43 -6.10
C VAL A 814 -7.65 -2.76 -5.66
N LEU A 815 -6.41 -3.04 -6.04
CA LEU A 815 -5.71 -4.30 -5.77
C LEU A 815 -4.77 -4.24 -4.56
N SER A 816 -4.26 -3.06 -4.25
CA SER A 816 -3.34 -2.85 -3.15
C SER A 816 -3.49 -1.45 -2.57
N LEU A 817 -3.18 -1.27 -1.28
CA LEU A 817 -3.19 0.03 -0.62
C LEU A 817 -2.17 0.09 0.52
N SER A 818 -1.68 1.30 0.78
CA SER A 818 -0.74 1.56 1.88
C SER A 818 -0.91 2.98 2.39
N PHE A 819 -0.99 3.15 3.71
CA PHE A 819 -0.99 4.49 4.32
C PHE A 819 0.40 5.14 4.24
N SER A 820 0.42 6.46 4.12
CA SER A 820 1.61 7.25 4.41
C SER A 820 1.98 7.11 5.90
N PRO A 821 3.25 7.30 6.29
CA PRO A 821 3.68 7.16 7.68
C PRO A 821 2.91 8.02 8.67
N ASP A 822 2.45 9.20 8.26
CA ASP A 822 1.65 10.14 9.04
C ASP A 822 0.14 9.83 9.04
N GLY A 823 -0.29 8.83 8.28
CA GLY A 823 -1.70 8.43 8.15
C GLY A 823 -2.59 9.41 7.38
N LYS A 824 -2.04 10.50 6.83
CA LYS A 824 -2.81 11.55 6.14
C LYS A 824 -3.09 11.24 4.68
N LYS A 825 -2.30 10.37 4.07
CA LYS A 825 -2.44 9.97 2.67
C LYS A 825 -2.50 8.46 2.56
N LEU A 826 -3.07 8.01 1.46
CA LEU A 826 -3.16 6.61 1.09
C LEU A 826 -2.69 6.46 -0.35
N VAL A 827 -1.74 5.57 -0.62
CA VAL A 827 -1.44 5.15 -1.98
C VAL A 827 -2.22 3.89 -2.31
N THR A 828 -2.81 3.85 -3.50
CA THR A 828 -3.60 2.73 -4.01
C THR A 828 -3.04 2.27 -5.34
N GLY A 829 -3.02 0.97 -5.56
CA GLY A 829 -2.71 0.35 -6.84
C GLY A 829 -3.97 -0.25 -7.47
N GLY A 830 -4.21 0.05 -8.73
CA GLY A 830 -5.42 -0.34 -9.44
C GLY A 830 -5.19 -1.30 -10.61
N ALA A 831 -6.23 -2.04 -10.95
CA ALA A 831 -6.28 -2.84 -12.16
C ALA A 831 -6.31 -1.97 -13.43
N ASP A 832 -6.58 -0.67 -13.31
CA ASP A 832 -6.51 0.34 -14.37
C ASP A 832 -5.06 0.76 -14.73
N LYS A 833 -4.05 0.03 -14.24
CA LYS A 833 -2.61 0.23 -14.51
C LYS A 833 -2.01 1.48 -13.89
N THR A 834 -2.74 2.16 -13.01
CA THR A 834 -2.27 3.34 -12.32
C THR A 834 -2.12 3.09 -10.83
N ALA A 835 -1.22 3.83 -10.17
CA ALA A 835 -1.29 4.01 -8.74
C ALA A 835 -1.75 5.45 -8.44
N ARG A 836 -2.47 5.65 -7.34
CA ARG A 836 -3.02 6.96 -6.98
C ARG A 836 -2.76 7.30 -5.54
N VAL A 837 -2.48 8.57 -5.30
CA VAL A 837 -2.35 9.12 -3.94
C VAL A 837 -3.66 9.82 -3.60
N VAL A 838 -4.29 9.36 -2.53
CA VAL A 838 -5.57 9.85 -2.03
C VAL A 838 -5.33 10.55 -0.70
N ASP A 839 -5.85 11.75 -0.54
CA ASP A 839 -5.90 12.43 0.74
C ASP A 839 -6.98 11.80 1.63
N VAL A 840 -6.60 11.38 2.83
CA VAL A 840 -7.45 10.61 3.74
C VAL A 840 -8.59 11.47 4.31
N GLU A 841 -8.38 12.77 4.49
CA GLU A 841 -9.40 13.66 5.05
C GLU A 841 -10.44 14.08 4.01
N SER A 842 -10.00 14.52 2.85
CA SER A 842 -10.90 14.98 1.77
C SER A 842 -11.42 13.84 0.90
N LEU A 843 -10.79 12.66 0.94
CA LEU A 843 -11.04 11.50 0.08
C LEU A 843 -10.85 11.79 -1.42
N LYS A 844 -10.04 12.80 -1.76
CA LYS A 844 -9.75 13.17 -3.14
C LYS A 844 -8.43 12.58 -3.61
N VAL A 845 -8.40 12.20 -4.89
CA VAL A 845 -7.15 11.85 -5.56
C VAL A 845 -6.33 13.12 -5.75
N GLU A 846 -5.17 13.16 -5.12
CA GLU A 846 -4.21 14.27 -5.28
C GLU A 846 -3.28 14.04 -6.47
N ARG A 847 -2.89 12.81 -6.72
CA ARG A 847 -1.95 12.45 -7.78
C ARG A 847 -2.26 11.10 -8.38
N THR A 848 -1.95 10.98 -9.67
CA THR A 848 -1.96 9.73 -10.41
C THR A 848 -0.53 9.42 -10.85
N LEU A 849 -0.04 8.22 -10.51
CA LEU A 849 1.28 7.72 -10.86
C LEU A 849 1.14 6.81 -12.08
N GLU A 850 1.41 7.37 -13.26
CA GLU A 850 1.26 6.68 -14.54
C GLU A 850 2.59 6.11 -15.02
N GLY A 851 2.55 4.93 -15.62
CA GLY A 851 3.74 4.33 -16.22
C GLY A 851 3.80 2.82 -16.19
N HIS A 852 2.95 2.13 -15.40
CA HIS A 852 2.78 0.69 -15.54
C HIS A 852 1.97 0.37 -16.80
N THR A 853 2.35 -0.71 -17.48
CA THR A 853 1.64 -1.18 -18.71
C THR A 853 0.63 -2.28 -18.39
N HIS A 854 0.63 -2.78 -17.15
CA HIS A 854 -0.30 -3.77 -16.62
C HIS A 854 -0.75 -3.38 -15.20
N HIS A 855 -1.63 -4.18 -14.59
CA HIS A 855 -2.19 -3.94 -13.25
C HIS A 855 -1.11 -3.61 -12.21
N VAL A 856 -1.37 -2.67 -11.32
CA VAL A 856 -0.51 -2.36 -10.18
C VAL A 856 -0.94 -3.25 -9.01
N LEU A 857 -0.17 -4.31 -8.77
CA LEU A 857 -0.51 -5.39 -7.84
C LEU A 857 -0.06 -5.10 -6.40
N GLY A 858 1.00 -4.32 -6.23
CA GLY A 858 1.54 -3.98 -4.93
C GLY A 858 1.95 -2.51 -4.85
N VAL A 859 1.67 -1.86 -3.72
CA VAL A 859 2.11 -0.50 -3.43
C VAL A 859 2.60 -0.39 -1.99
N ALA A 860 3.63 0.44 -1.75
CA ALA A 860 4.11 0.73 -0.41
C ALA A 860 4.67 2.14 -0.32
N TRP A 861 4.39 2.83 0.81
CA TRP A 861 5.05 4.09 1.19
C TRP A 861 6.40 3.80 1.83
N SER A 862 7.39 4.63 1.53
CA SER A 862 8.64 4.61 2.28
C SER A 862 8.41 5.05 3.74
N PRO A 863 9.16 4.51 4.69
CA PRO A 863 9.04 4.89 6.10
C PRO A 863 9.27 6.37 6.38
N ASP A 864 10.03 7.06 5.52
CA ASP A 864 10.31 8.49 5.56
C ASP A 864 9.25 9.35 4.85
N GLY A 865 8.23 8.76 4.26
CA GLY A 865 7.17 9.48 3.55
C GLY A 865 7.55 10.10 2.20
N ARG A 866 8.82 9.97 1.77
CA ARG A 866 9.35 10.64 0.56
C ARG A 866 9.25 9.82 -0.71
N GLY A 867 9.07 8.52 -0.59
CA GLY A 867 9.03 7.57 -1.68
C GLY A 867 7.78 6.73 -1.70
N ILE A 868 7.39 6.32 -2.89
CA ILE A 868 6.38 5.29 -3.10
C ILE A 868 7.03 4.23 -3.99
N VAL A 869 6.77 2.97 -3.67
CA VAL A 869 7.18 1.84 -4.52
C VAL A 869 5.93 1.16 -5.04
N THR A 870 5.90 0.85 -6.33
CA THR A 870 4.81 0.11 -6.97
C THR A 870 5.35 -1.10 -7.71
N GLY A 871 4.67 -2.22 -7.57
CA GLY A 871 4.94 -3.45 -8.31
C GLY A 871 3.79 -3.78 -9.25
N GLY A 872 4.10 -4.14 -10.47
CA GLY A 872 3.09 -4.36 -11.51
C GLY A 872 3.14 -5.72 -12.18
N GLY A 873 2.03 -6.08 -12.82
CA GLY A 873 1.93 -7.23 -13.72
C GLY A 873 2.73 -7.06 -15.02
N ASP A 874 3.41 -5.92 -15.17
CA ASP A 874 4.39 -5.64 -16.23
C ASP A 874 5.81 -6.05 -15.84
N ASN A 875 5.97 -6.88 -14.82
CA ASN A 875 7.24 -7.42 -14.32
C ASN A 875 8.21 -6.35 -13.81
N ALA A 876 7.73 -5.15 -13.54
CA ALA A 876 8.55 -4.02 -13.13
C ALA A 876 8.19 -3.53 -11.73
N VAL A 877 9.20 -3.10 -10.99
CA VAL A 877 9.02 -2.27 -9.81
C VAL A 877 9.38 -0.83 -10.17
N LYS A 878 8.53 0.12 -9.80
CA LYS A 878 8.78 1.55 -10.04
C LYS A 878 8.88 2.30 -8.71
N ILE A 879 9.85 3.19 -8.64
CA ILE A 879 10.11 4.02 -7.47
C ILE A 879 9.75 5.46 -7.83
N TRP A 880 8.91 6.07 -7.02
CA TRP A 880 8.35 7.40 -7.25
C TRP A 880 8.73 8.36 -6.14
N ASP A 881 8.85 9.61 -6.48
CA ASP A 881 8.85 10.69 -5.51
C ASP A 881 7.41 10.94 -5.05
N ALA A 882 7.18 10.82 -3.75
CA ALA A 882 5.83 10.93 -3.20
C ALA A 882 5.28 12.36 -3.26
N LEU A 883 6.19 13.37 -3.24
CA LEU A 883 5.82 14.78 -3.29
C LEU A 883 5.44 15.22 -4.69
N THR A 884 6.26 14.88 -5.67
CA THR A 884 6.10 15.36 -7.04
C THR A 884 5.31 14.40 -7.92
N GLY A 885 5.22 13.11 -7.54
CA GLY A 885 4.67 12.04 -8.37
C GLY A 885 5.60 11.62 -9.52
N VAL A 886 6.80 12.19 -9.58
CA VAL A 886 7.77 11.86 -10.63
C VAL A 886 8.40 10.50 -10.38
N ARG A 887 8.47 9.69 -11.42
CA ARG A 887 9.16 8.39 -11.35
C ARG A 887 10.67 8.60 -11.26
N LYS A 888 11.25 8.20 -10.11
CA LYS A 888 12.71 8.26 -9.87
C LYS A 888 13.45 7.13 -10.56
N LYS A 889 12.87 5.92 -10.55
CA LYS A 889 13.55 4.73 -11.06
C LYS A 889 12.60 3.65 -11.52
N ASN A 890 13.07 2.87 -12.50
CA ASN A 890 12.50 1.59 -12.93
C ASN A 890 13.46 0.49 -12.47
N VAL A 891 12.94 -0.56 -11.87
CA VAL A 891 13.69 -1.77 -11.51
C VAL A 891 13.17 -2.88 -12.39
N ASP A 892 13.96 -3.23 -13.38
CA ASP A 892 13.66 -4.25 -14.38
C ASP A 892 14.45 -5.53 -14.07
N GLY A 893 14.25 -6.58 -14.84
CA GLY A 893 14.99 -7.85 -14.72
C GLY A 893 14.32 -8.85 -13.77
N VAL A 894 13.02 -8.72 -13.56
CA VAL A 894 12.19 -9.74 -12.92
C VAL A 894 11.44 -10.50 -14.02
N ASP A 895 11.48 -11.83 -13.95
CA ASP A 895 11.00 -12.69 -15.04
C ASP A 895 9.46 -12.75 -15.13
N LYS A 896 8.76 -12.46 -14.03
CA LYS A 896 7.30 -12.47 -13.93
C LYS A 896 6.79 -11.30 -13.11
N GLU A 897 5.47 -11.15 -13.06
CA GLU A 897 4.75 -10.11 -12.35
C GLU A 897 5.20 -9.94 -10.89
N ILE A 898 5.26 -8.69 -10.45
CA ILE A 898 5.49 -8.32 -9.05
C ILE A 898 4.14 -8.32 -8.33
N THR A 899 3.97 -9.28 -7.44
CA THR A 899 2.69 -9.53 -6.76
C THR A 899 2.50 -8.69 -5.50
N SER A 900 3.59 -8.39 -4.79
CA SER A 900 3.55 -7.62 -3.54
C SER A 900 4.87 -6.89 -3.32
N VAL A 901 4.80 -5.70 -2.71
CA VAL A 901 5.96 -4.90 -2.30
C VAL A 901 5.73 -4.34 -0.89
N GLN A 902 6.78 -4.33 -0.04
CA GLN A 902 6.75 -3.70 1.28
C GLN A 902 8.13 -3.17 1.66
N TYR A 903 8.18 -2.04 2.39
CA TYR A 903 9.44 -1.55 2.94
C TYR A 903 9.92 -2.42 4.12
N LEU A 904 11.23 -2.51 4.27
CA LEU A 904 11.90 -3.34 5.27
C LEU A 904 12.33 -2.45 6.47
N GLY A 905 11.56 -2.51 7.54
CA GLY A 905 11.81 -1.68 8.72
C GLY A 905 11.75 -0.18 8.42
N SER A 906 12.63 0.61 9.04
CA SER A 906 12.78 2.06 8.82
C SER A 906 13.85 2.40 7.77
N GLY A 907 14.51 1.39 7.18
CA GLY A 907 15.61 1.60 6.24
C GLY A 907 15.18 1.92 4.81
N GLY A 908 16.15 2.29 3.99
CA GLY A 908 15.96 2.57 2.56
C GLY A 908 15.89 1.31 1.67
N GLN A 909 15.43 0.18 2.21
CA GLN A 909 15.24 -1.06 1.46
C GLN A 909 13.78 -1.50 1.47
N PHE A 910 13.36 -2.17 0.43
CA PHE A 910 12.06 -2.79 0.33
C PHE A 910 12.17 -4.23 -0.18
N VAL A 911 11.13 -4.99 0.03
CA VAL A 911 11.01 -6.38 -0.42
C VAL A 911 9.98 -6.46 -1.52
N ALA A 912 10.28 -7.21 -2.57
CA ALA A 912 9.36 -7.49 -3.67
C ALA A 912 9.19 -9.00 -3.83
N ALA A 913 7.95 -9.45 -3.85
CA ALA A 913 7.58 -10.82 -4.20
C ALA A 913 7.16 -10.90 -5.66
N SER A 914 7.45 -12.00 -6.31
CA SER A 914 7.16 -12.19 -7.72
C SER A 914 6.59 -13.56 -8.04
N GLY A 915 5.85 -13.63 -9.14
CA GLY A 915 5.35 -14.86 -9.74
C GLY A 915 6.45 -15.82 -10.23
N ASP A 916 7.71 -15.40 -10.18
CA ASP A 916 8.86 -16.27 -10.47
C ASP A 916 9.31 -17.14 -9.27
N GLY A 917 8.54 -17.11 -8.18
CA GLY A 917 8.84 -17.88 -6.96
C GLY A 917 9.91 -17.26 -6.07
N LYS A 918 10.37 -16.04 -6.36
CA LYS A 918 11.46 -15.40 -5.63
C LYS A 918 10.96 -14.18 -4.85
N VAL A 919 11.61 -13.90 -3.74
CA VAL A 919 11.46 -12.70 -2.94
C VAL A 919 12.80 -11.96 -2.94
N ARG A 920 12.78 -10.67 -3.27
CA ARG A 920 14.00 -9.85 -3.44
C ARG A 920 14.02 -8.69 -2.47
N VAL A 921 15.17 -8.47 -1.81
CA VAL A 921 15.46 -7.24 -1.06
C VAL A 921 16.12 -6.25 -2.00
N ILE A 922 15.54 -5.07 -2.17
CA ILE A 922 15.95 -4.06 -3.16
C ILE A 922 16.20 -2.73 -2.45
N GLY A 923 17.30 -2.06 -2.81
CA GLY A 923 17.61 -0.71 -2.33
C GLY A 923 16.75 0.34 -3.02
N SER A 924 16.05 1.19 -2.27
CA SER A 924 15.18 2.22 -2.85
C SER A 924 15.95 3.34 -3.56
N ALA A 925 17.19 3.60 -3.17
CA ALA A 925 18.01 4.65 -3.78
C ALA A 925 18.59 4.25 -5.14
N ASN A 926 19.04 3.00 -5.28
CA ASN A 926 19.73 2.52 -6.47
C ASN A 926 18.93 1.52 -7.32
N GLY A 927 17.85 0.94 -6.78
CA GLY A 927 17.02 -0.05 -7.46
C GLY A 927 17.73 -1.40 -7.65
N THR A 928 18.81 -1.66 -6.94
CA THR A 928 19.55 -2.92 -7.06
C THR A 928 19.07 -3.96 -6.05
N ALA A 929 18.96 -5.22 -6.48
CA ALA A 929 18.66 -6.33 -5.60
C ALA A 929 19.88 -6.63 -4.73
N ALA A 930 19.76 -6.38 -3.43
CA ALA A 930 20.81 -6.69 -2.45
C ALA A 930 20.84 -8.18 -2.10
N LYS A 931 19.67 -8.82 -2.04
CA LYS A 931 19.49 -10.24 -1.74
C LYS A 931 18.31 -10.82 -2.52
N THR A 932 18.40 -12.11 -2.84
CA THR A 932 17.31 -12.89 -3.45
C THR A 932 17.10 -14.16 -2.64
N MET A 933 15.90 -14.40 -2.18
CA MET A 933 15.43 -15.57 -1.45
C MET A 933 14.64 -16.42 -2.45
N ALA A 934 15.14 -17.61 -2.77
CA ALA A 934 14.73 -18.39 -3.95
C ALA A 934 14.24 -19.82 -3.63
N GLU A 935 13.83 -20.10 -2.40
CA GLU A 935 13.36 -21.45 -2.03
C GLU A 935 11.89 -21.73 -2.34
N GLY A 936 11.19 -20.78 -2.95
CA GLY A 936 9.85 -21.01 -3.47
C GLY A 936 9.90 -21.81 -4.77
N THR A 937 9.18 -22.92 -4.82
CA THR A 937 9.06 -23.73 -6.05
C THR A 937 7.96 -23.24 -6.97
N ASP A 938 7.16 -22.25 -6.53
CA ASP A 938 5.97 -21.81 -7.22
C ASP A 938 5.71 -20.32 -6.95
N PHE A 939 4.66 -19.80 -7.53
CA PHE A 939 4.21 -18.41 -7.51
C PHE A 939 4.06 -17.86 -6.07
N VAL A 940 4.75 -16.77 -5.74
CA VAL A 940 4.59 -16.07 -4.46
C VAL A 940 3.52 -14.99 -4.62
N HIS A 941 2.44 -15.06 -3.84
CA HIS A 941 1.32 -14.11 -3.94
C HIS A 941 1.45 -12.94 -2.99
N ALA A 942 1.90 -13.17 -1.77
CA ALA A 942 1.87 -12.15 -0.73
C ALA A 942 3.13 -12.20 0.15
N LEU A 943 3.47 -11.05 0.70
CA LEU A 943 4.55 -10.90 1.68
C LEU A 943 4.14 -9.98 2.82
N ALA A 944 4.84 -10.12 3.95
CA ALA A 944 4.74 -9.22 5.10
C ALA A 944 6.10 -9.06 5.78
N THR A 945 6.33 -7.86 6.34
CA THR A 945 7.54 -7.54 7.09
C THR A 945 7.17 -6.88 8.42
N PRO A 946 7.79 -7.25 9.56
CA PRO A 946 7.59 -6.56 10.82
C PRO A 946 8.30 -5.20 10.81
N ALA A 947 7.93 -4.32 11.75
CA ALA A 947 8.54 -2.99 11.86
C ALA A 947 10.05 -3.04 12.13
N SER A 948 10.54 -4.12 12.75
CA SER A 948 11.97 -4.34 12.96
C SER A 948 12.77 -4.59 11.69
N GLY A 949 12.12 -4.99 10.60
CA GLY A 949 12.77 -5.40 9.35
C GLY A 949 13.65 -6.66 9.46
N ARG A 950 13.56 -7.41 10.57
CA ARG A 950 14.44 -8.56 10.82
C ARG A 950 13.96 -9.86 10.19
N SER A 951 12.74 -9.89 9.68
CA SER A 951 12.14 -11.07 9.07
C SER A 951 11.31 -10.67 7.85
N VAL A 952 11.25 -11.57 6.88
CA VAL A 952 10.37 -11.49 5.72
C VAL A 952 9.51 -12.74 5.71
N PHE A 953 8.20 -12.55 5.71
CA PHE A 953 7.21 -13.61 5.60
C PHE A 953 6.62 -13.60 4.21
N ALA A 954 6.57 -14.74 3.54
CA ALA A 954 5.92 -14.82 2.24
C ALA A 954 5.21 -16.16 2.04
N GLY A 955 4.11 -16.09 1.31
CA GLY A 955 3.28 -17.25 0.97
C GLY A 955 2.88 -17.23 -0.49
N GLY A 956 2.65 -18.39 -1.04
CA GLY A 956 2.36 -18.57 -2.45
C GLY A 956 1.41 -19.71 -2.76
N GLN A 957 1.43 -20.16 -4.00
CA GLN A 957 0.55 -21.18 -4.56
C GLN A 957 0.69 -22.54 -3.87
N ASP A 958 1.87 -22.86 -3.35
CA ASP A 958 2.16 -24.13 -2.65
C ASP A 958 1.55 -24.21 -1.24
N GLY A 959 0.97 -23.12 -0.73
CA GLY A 959 0.35 -23.05 0.60
C GLY A 959 1.32 -23.09 1.77
N ILE A 960 2.62 -22.87 1.53
CA ILE A 960 3.65 -22.84 2.56
C ILE A 960 4.00 -21.40 2.89
N LEU A 961 3.84 -21.02 4.16
CA LEU A 961 4.32 -19.74 4.66
C LEU A 961 5.78 -19.88 5.08
N ARG A 962 6.66 -19.14 4.42
CA ARG A 962 8.11 -19.16 4.66
C ARG A 962 8.57 -17.89 5.35
N VAL A 963 9.62 -18.04 6.14
CA VAL A 963 10.25 -16.94 6.90
C VAL A 963 11.74 -16.91 6.57
N TRP A 964 12.22 -15.75 6.18
CA TRP A 964 13.64 -15.50 5.92
C TRP A 964 14.20 -14.36 6.76
N ASN A 965 15.49 -14.43 7.01
CA ASN A 965 16.28 -13.31 7.50
C ASN A 965 16.72 -12.47 6.28
N PRO A 966 16.27 -11.22 6.13
CA PRO A 966 16.61 -10.39 4.97
C PRO A 966 18.08 -9.96 4.92
N ALA A 967 18.82 -10.01 6.03
CA ALA A 967 20.22 -9.60 6.10
C ALA A 967 21.15 -10.56 5.35
N ASP A 968 20.91 -11.86 5.49
CA ASP A 968 21.70 -12.91 4.84
C ASP A 968 20.92 -13.71 3.77
N GLY A 969 19.60 -13.61 3.76
CA GLY A 969 18.71 -14.35 2.86
C GLY A 969 18.42 -15.78 3.32
N ALA A 970 18.87 -16.16 4.52
CA ALA A 970 18.68 -17.51 5.06
C ALA A 970 17.20 -17.76 5.45
N LYS A 971 16.70 -18.96 5.14
CA LYS A 971 15.41 -19.41 5.61
C LYS A 971 15.48 -19.72 7.11
N VAL A 972 14.62 -19.09 7.89
CA VAL A 972 14.54 -19.24 9.35
C VAL A 972 13.50 -20.29 9.74
N ALA A 973 12.35 -20.29 9.08
CA ALA A 973 11.25 -21.19 9.39
C ALA A 973 10.31 -21.37 8.19
N GLU A 974 9.49 -22.41 8.27
CA GLU A 974 8.33 -22.58 7.39
C GLU A 974 7.14 -23.13 8.18
N PHE A 975 5.95 -22.67 7.84
CA PHE A 975 4.69 -23.09 8.46
C PHE A 975 3.82 -23.75 7.41
N ARG A 976 3.43 -24.98 7.69
CA ARG A 976 2.52 -25.78 6.88
C ARG A 976 1.21 -25.97 7.64
N GLU A 977 0.13 -26.27 6.95
CA GLU A 977 -1.09 -26.68 7.62
C GLU A 977 -0.82 -28.00 8.35
N THR A 978 -1.09 -28.01 9.65
CA THR A 978 -1.07 -29.26 10.42
C THR A 978 -2.37 -30.03 10.04
N PRO A 979 -2.27 -31.32 9.70
CA PRO A 979 -3.43 -32.12 9.27
C PRO A 979 -4.58 -32.12 10.25
#